data_be86b4b42fe8a3484ac24dec72cd4d7d
#
_entry.id   be86b4b42fe8a3484ac24dec72cd4d7d
#
_cell.length_a   1.000
_cell.length_b   1.000
_cell.length_c   1.000
_cell.angle_alpha   90.00
_cell.angle_beta   90.00
_cell.angle_gamma   90.00
#
_symmetry.space_group_name_H-M   'P 1'
#
loop_
_entity.id
_entity.type
_entity.pdbx_description
1 polymer ?
#
loop_
_entity_poly.entity_id
_entity_poly.type
_entity_poly.pdbx_seq_one_letter_code
_entity_poly.pdbx_strand_id
1 'polypeptide(L)'
;MDKLFLLDAYALIYRSYYAFIKNPRINSKGMNTSAIMGFCNTLHEVMTKEKPTHLGVAFDPHGPTFRNEAYKQYKAQREETPEDIRAAVPIIKDILGAMHIPVLEVAGYEADDMIGTLAKKAGEMGLDTYMLTPDKDYGQLVGGNVKMFRPRHGGGYETLDEEGVKEKYGIDSPLQVIDLLGLMGDSADNIPGCPGVGEKTAVKLINQFGGITALLQRTDELKGALKKKVEENKEQIEFSKFLATIKTDVPIELNLDELKVKEPDEERIIEIFNDLEFKTFIQRFLNKPKPQQKSVSNQLNLFADFPDDGKETIKNGASQSLKTMIHKYELVDKEEDIKKLYDFLITNDFVSFDTETTSTNAIDAELVGLSFSVKEKEAYYVPVSSNREEAEKIVNIFKPLYESEEILKIGQNMKYDIEVLANYGVEVRGKMFDTMIAHYLIQPETRHNMDDMAETYLDYKTIRIEELIGPKGKGQKSMRDLQPSEVYEYAAEDADITLQLKNKLEPELKKRGAYDLFCNIEMPLMPVLAEMEMNGVRIDTQSLKETSRTLTERMHEIEQRIHELAGMEFNIASPKQVGEVLFEKMKIVEKAKKTKTGQYVTNEEVLQSLKGKHEIVADILEHRGLKKLLGTYVDALPKLINPRTGRIHTSFNQTVTATGRLSSSDPNLQNIPVRGEDGKEIRKAFVPEPGCEFFSADYSQIELRVMAHLSGDENMIEAFREGHDIHAATAAKIYKETIDEVSRDQRTKAKRANFGIIYGITVFGLAERLEISRDEAKQLIEGYFENFPKVKEYMDKSIQMARANGYAETLFHRRRYLADINSHNATVRGFAERNAINAPIQGTAADIIKVAMINVYRRFRKEGIKSKMILQVHDELNFSVLPEEKEKVEKIVLEEMQNALKMQVPLVADSGWGKNWLEAH
;
A
#
# COMPACT_ATOMS: atom_id res chain seq x y z
N MET A 1 -22.40 15.09 36.41
CA MET A 1 -23.42 15.59 35.45
C MET A 1 -23.69 14.49 34.47
N ASP A 2 -24.96 14.29 34.12
CA ASP A 2 -25.29 13.24 33.14
C ASP A 2 -24.83 13.67 31.73
N LYS A 3 -24.19 12.74 31.04
CA LYS A 3 -23.68 12.93 29.68
C LYS A 3 -24.46 12.07 28.69
N LEU A 4 -25.04 12.69 27.67
CA LEU A 4 -25.68 11.97 26.56
C LEU A 4 -24.79 12.03 25.34
N PHE A 5 -24.48 10.84 24.72
CA PHE A 5 -23.86 10.73 23.42
C PHE A 5 -24.86 10.22 22.40
N LEU A 6 -24.96 10.92 21.28
CA LEU A 6 -25.76 10.55 20.12
C LEU A 6 -24.82 10.33 18.93
N LEU A 7 -24.79 9.11 18.40
CA LEU A 7 -23.86 8.70 17.35
C LEU A 7 -24.57 8.62 15.99
N ASP A 8 -23.97 9.19 14.96
CA ASP A 8 -24.37 9.03 13.57
C ASP A 8 -23.73 7.73 13.01
N ALA A 9 -24.55 6.69 12.88
CA ALA A 9 -24.04 5.35 12.53
C ALA A 9 -23.39 5.31 11.15
N TYR A 10 -24.10 5.77 10.11
CA TYR A 10 -23.58 5.67 8.74
C TYR A 10 -22.34 6.52 8.53
N ALA A 11 -22.28 7.72 9.08
CA ALA A 11 -21.11 8.56 8.99
C ALA A 11 -19.85 7.88 9.60
N LEU A 12 -20.00 7.17 10.70
CA LEU A 12 -18.93 6.43 11.39
C LEU A 12 -18.58 5.12 10.65
N ILE A 13 -19.57 4.39 10.14
CA ILE A 13 -19.39 3.15 9.38
C ILE A 13 -18.65 3.42 8.07
N TYR A 14 -19.08 4.43 7.30
CA TYR A 14 -18.40 4.82 6.06
C TYR A 14 -16.97 5.29 6.32
N ARG A 15 -16.77 6.12 7.34
CA ARG A 15 -15.43 6.55 7.75
C ARG A 15 -14.53 5.36 8.05
N SER A 16 -15.02 4.39 8.79
CA SER A 16 -14.29 3.17 9.14
C SER A 16 -13.99 2.31 7.92
N TYR A 17 -14.96 2.09 7.04
CA TYR A 17 -14.80 1.36 5.80
C TYR A 17 -13.70 1.96 4.91
N TYR A 18 -13.75 3.27 4.67
CA TYR A 18 -12.78 3.96 3.82
C TYR A 18 -11.38 4.06 4.45
N ALA A 19 -11.27 4.05 5.77
CA ALA A 19 -9.98 4.00 6.45
C ALA A 19 -9.22 2.70 6.14
N PHE A 20 -9.93 1.60 5.94
CA PHE A 20 -9.36 0.29 5.63
C PHE A 20 -9.47 -0.11 4.16
N ILE A 21 -9.91 0.76 3.25
CA ILE A 21 -10.17 0.41 1.84
C ILE A 21 -8.93 -0.14 1.11
N LYS A 22 -7.73 0.31 1.49
CA LYS A 22 -6.47 -0.18 0.93
C LYS A 22 -5.96 -1.46 1.58
N ASN A 23 -6.47 -1.80 2.76
CA ASN A 23 -6.06 -2.97 3.53
C ASN A 23 -7.26 -3.49 4.34
N PRO A 24 -8.26 -4.11 3.68
CA PRO A 24 -9.49 -4.55 4.32
C PRO A 24 -9.24 -5.67 5.32
N ARG A 25 -10.01 -5.69 6.39
CA ARG A 25 -9.99 -6.73 7.42
C ARG A 25 -10.98 -7.82 7.04
N ILE A 26 -10.46 -8.94 6.58
CA ILE A 26 -11.28 -10.07 6.12
C ILE A 26 -11.10 -11.21 7.11
N ASN A 27 -12.21 -11.72 7.65
CA ASN A 27 -12.18 -12.88 8.55
C ASN A 27 -12.01 -14.21 7.75
N SER A 28 -11.85 -15.34 8.47
CA SER A 28 -11.65 -16.65 7.83
C SER A 28 -12.82 -17.11 6.95
N LYS A 29 -14.00 -16.50 7.14
CA LYS A 29 -15.23 -16.76 6.33
C LYS A 29 -15.30 -15.90 5.07
N GLY A 30 -14.29 -15.07 4.80
CA GLY A 30 -14.24 -14.18 3.64
C GLY A 30 -15.06 -12.87 3.80
N MET A 31 -15.56 -12.56 5.00
CA MET A 31 -16.30 -11.32 5.25
C MET A 31 -15.34 -10.16 5.53
N ASN A 32 -15.55 -9.03 4.88
CA ASN A 32 -14.85 -7.79 5.20
C ASN A 32 -15.44 -7.18 6.49
N THR A 33 -14.70 -7.29 7.58
CA THR A 33 -15.10 -6.83 8.91
C THR A 33 -14.61 -5.41 9.23
N SER A 34 -13.96 -4.72 8.30
CA SER A 34 -13.33 -3.40 8.50
C SER A 34 -14.28 -2.35 9.06
N ALA A 35 -15.48 -2.25 8.50
CA ALA A 35 -16.50 -1.30 8.93
C ALA A 35 -16.98 -1.59 10.36
N ILE A 36 -17.20 -2.88 10.67
CA ILE A 36 -17.65 -3.34 11.99
C ILE A 36 -16.57 -3.05 13.03
N MET A 37 -15.34 -3.43 12.72
CA MET A 37 -14.18 -3.23 13.59
C MET A 37 -13.96 -1.76 13.93
N GLY A 38 -13.97 -0.88 12.91
CA GLY A 38 -13.78 0.55 13.14
C GLY A 38 -14.92 1.18 13.93
N PHE A 39 -16.17 0.75 13.70
CA PHE A 39 -17.33 1.18 14.49
C PHE A 39 -17.19 0.72 15.95
N CYS A 40 -16.85 -0.55 16.19
CA CYS A 40 -16.62 -1.09 17.54
C CYS A 40 -15.48 -0.37 18.28
N ASN A 41 -14.39 -0.03 17.58
CA ASN A 41 -13.30 0.77 18.17
C ASN A 41 -13.81 2.15 18.62
N THR A 42 -14.57 2.85 17.78
CA THR A 42 -15.16 4.15 18.12
C THR A 42 -16.11 4.03 19.31
N LEU A 43 -16.98 3.04 19.30
CA LEU A 43 -17.94 2.78 20.39
C LEU A 43 -17.24 2.51 21.72
N HIS A 44 -16.24 1.62 21.69
CA HIS A 44 -15.43 1.31 22.87
C HIS A 44 -14.68 2.53 23.40
N GLU A 45 -14.13 3.35 22.51
CA GLU A 45 -13.43 4.58 22.91
C GLU A 45 -14.35 5.58 23.59
N VAL A 46 -15.55 5.78 23.05
CA VAL A 46 -16.58 6.63 23.68
C VAL A 46 -16.96 6.10 25.06
N MET A 47 -17.22 4.81 25.17
CA MET A 47 -17.64 4.20 26.45
C MET A 47 -16.55 4.27 27.52
N THR A 48 -15.29 4.08 27.15
CA THR A 48 -14.17 4.01 28.11
C THR A 48 -13.57 5.36 28.47
N LYS A 49 -13.42 6.25 27.49
CA LYS A 49 -12.79 7.57 27.71
C LYS A 49 -13.80 8.63 28.12
N GLU A 50 -14.91 8.74 27.41
CA GLU A 50 -15.93 9.75 27.68
C GLU A 50 -16.90 9.36 28.78
N LYS A 51 -17.08 8.05 29.00
CA LYS A 51 -17.93 7.47 30.05
C LYS A 51 -19.34 8.08 30.07
N PRO A 52 -20.08 8.00 28.95
CA PRO A 52 -21.44 8.55 28.90
C PRO A 52 -22.34 7.85 29.90
N THR A 53 -23.29 8.59 30.48
CA THR A 53 -24.37 8.00 31.27
C THR A 53 -25.51 7.52 30.36
N HIS A 54 -25.69 8.16 29.20
CA HIS A 54 -26.71 7.87 28.21
C HIS A 54 -26.09 7.79 26.82
N LEU A 55 -26.54 6.84 26.00
CA LEU A 55 -25.99 6.60 24.67
C LEU A 55 -27.07 6.12 23.71
N GLY A 56 -27.14 6.70 22.51
CA GLY A 56 -28.02 6.28 21.43
C GLY A 56 -27.31 6.35 20.07
N VAL A 57 -27.67 5.45 19.15
CA VAL A 57 -27.08 5.37 17.81
C VAL A 57 -28.17 5.50 16.75
N ALA A 58 -28.09 6.54 15.94
CA ALA A 58 -29.07 6.83 14.89
C ALA A 58 -28.63 6.26 13.54
N PHE A 59 -29.55 5.60 12.86
CA PHE A 59 -29.38 5.06 11.51
C PHE A 59 -30.39 5.72 10.56
N ASP A 60 -29.96 6.00 9.33
CA ASP A 60 -30.87 6.38 8.27
C ASP A 60 -31.83 5.21 7.97
N PRO A 61 -33.14 5.45 7.90
CA PRO A 61 -34.10 4.39 7.62
C PRO A 61 -34.05 3.96 6.15
N HIS A 62 -34.58 2.79 5.86
CA HIS A 62 -34.83 2.35 4.49
C HIS A 62 -35.99 3.15 3.87
N GLY A 63 -35.78 3.75 2.70
CA GLY A 63 -36.79 4.44 1.92
C GLY A 63 -36.54 5.94 1.76
N PRO A 64 -37.41 6.64 1.03
CA PRO A 64 -37.24 8.06 0.78
C PRO A 64 -37.52 8.88 2.05
N THR A 65 -36.77 9.96 2.20
CA THR A 65 -37.01 10.95 3.27
C THR A 65 -37.80 12.15 2.74
N PHE A 66 -38.29 13.03 3.61
CA PHE A 66 -39.01 14.23 3.18
C PHE A 66 -38.18 15.11 2.24
N ARG A 67 -36.82 15.07 2.33
CA ARG A 67 -35.94 15.78 1.41
C ARG A 67 -35.96 15.15 0.01
N ASN A 68 -35.99 13.82 -0.08
CA ASN A 68 -36.12 13.13 -1.38
C ASN A 68 -37.49 13.36 -2.03
N GLU A 69 -38.56 13.49 -1.22
CA GLU A 69 -39.89 13.83 -1.72
C GLU A 69 -39.92 15.26 -2.26
N ALA A 70 -39.29 16.22 -1.55
CA ALA A 70 -39.21 17.61 -2.01
C ALA A 70 -38.25 17.81 -3.19
N TYR A 71 -37.18 17.01 -3.28
CA TYR A 71 -36.13 17.14 -4.29
C TYR A 71 -35.60 15.77 -4.74
N LYS A 72 -36.08 15.27 -5.85
CA LYS A 72 -35.70 13.94 -6.37
C LYS A 72 -34.21 13.78 -6.67
N GLN A 73 -33.50 14.87 -6.84
CA GLN A 73 -32.05 14.86 -7.09
C GLN A 73 -31.23 14.90 -5.79
N TYR A 74 -31.86 15.06 -4.62
CA TYR A 74 -31.19 15.05 -3.32
C TYR A 74 -30.46 13.71 -3.13
N LYS A 75 -29.16 13.75 -2.91
CA LYS A 75 -28.27 12.59 -2.79
C LYS A 75 -28.27 11.63 -4.00
N ALA A 76 -28.92 11.98 -5.13
CA ALA A 76 -29.05 11.08 -6.28
C ALA A 76 -27.72 10.71 -6.98
N GLN A 77 -26.67 11.46 -6.74
CA GLN A 77 -25.33 11.18 -7.26
C GLN A 77 -24.45 10.33 -6.33
N ARG A 78 -24.98 9.97 -5.14
CA ARG A 78 -24.28 9.03 -4.26
C ARG A 78 -24.25 7.65 -4.92
N GLU A 79 -23.08 7.03 -4.95
CA GLU A 79 -22.93 5.64 -5.37
C GLU A 79 -23.78 4.73 -4.45
N GLU A 80 -24.23 3.59 -4.98
CA GLU A 80 -24.90 2.60 -4.13
C GLU A 80 -24.01 2.24 -2.93
N THR A 81 -24.64 2.06 -1.78
CA THR A 81 -23.95 1.64 -0.56
C THR A 81 -23.15 0.36 -0.84
N PRO A 82 -21.81 0.37 -0.59
CA PRO A 82 -20.99 -0.83 -0.77
C PRO A 82 -21.60 -2.06 -0.10
N GLU A 83 -21.46 -3.21 -0.74
CA GLU A 83 -22.01 -4.47 -0.25
C GLU A 83 -21.51 -4.81 1.15
N ASP A 84 -20.21 -4.59 1.39
CA ASP A 84 -19.59 -4.79 2.70
C ASP A 84 -20.24 -3.95 3.81
N ILE A 85 -20.62 -2.70 3.49
CA ILE A 85 -21.35 -1.84 4.45
C ILE A 85 -22.77 -2.38 4.66
N ARG A 86 -23.46 -2.80 3.57
CA ARG A 86 -24.77 -3.42 3.70
C ARG A 86 -24.76 -4.68 4.56
N ALA A 87 -23.71 -5.50 4.44
CA ALA A 87 -23.51 -6.67 5.26
C ALA A 87 -23.14 -6.34 6.72
N ALA A 88 -22.41 -5.25 6.94
CA ALA A 88 -21.95 -4.82 8.27
C ALA A 88 -23.09 -4.23 9.11
N VAL A 89 -24.04 -3.51 8.52
CA VAL A 89 -25.12 -2.79 9.26
C VAL A 89 -25.95 -3.69 10.15
N PRO A 90 -26.50 -4.86 9.69
CA PRO A 90 -27.25 -5.77 10.56
C PRO A 90 -26.44 -6.27 11.76
N ILE A 91 -25.16 -6.57 11.53
CA ILE A 91 -24.24 -7.08 12.58
C ILE A 91 -23.95 -5.97 13.61
N ILE A 92 -23.74 -4.72 13.15
CA ILE A 92 -23.55 -3.59 14.07
C ILE A 92 -24.80 -3.37 14.91
N LYS A 93 -26.01 -3.47 14.33
CA LYS A 93 -27.27 -3.39 15.09
C LYS A 93 -27.40 -4.53 16.11
N ASP A 94 -26.94 -5.72 15.78
CA ASP A 94 -26.96 -6.89 16.68
C ASP A 94 -25.99 -6.66 17.86
N ILE A 95 -24.79 -6.10 17.59
CA ILE A 95 -23.83 -5.70 18.62
C ILE A 95 -24.44 -4.64 19.56
N LEU A 96 -25.08 -3.61 19.00
CA LEU A 96 -25.74 -2.57 19.77
C LEU A 96 -26.87 -3.14 20.63
N GLY A 97 -27.68 -4.08 20.09
CA GLY A 97 -28.72 -4.79 20.82
C GLY A 97 -28.16 -5.59 22.00
N ALA A 98 -27.07 -6.33 21.77
CA ALA A 98 -26.38 -7.08 22.83
C ALA A 98 -25.72 -6.17 23.89
N MET A 99 -25.41 -4.94 23.53
CA MET A 99 -24.91 -3.90 24.46
C MET A 99 -26.02 -3.09 25.12
N HIS A 100 -27.28 -3.39 24.85
CA HIS A 100 -28.46 -2.64 25.30
C HIS A 100 -28.42 -1.15 24.90
N ILE A 101 -27.78 -0.83 23.76
CA ILE A 101 -27.71 0.53 23.20
C ILE A 101 -28.86 0.70 22.19
N PRO A 102 -29.74 1.65 22.38
CA PRO A 102 -30.87 1.87 21.48
C PRO A 102 -30.44 2.26 20.07
N VAL A 103 -31.00 1.57 19.08
CA VAL A 103 -30.95 1.95 17.66
C VAL A 103 -32.12 2.88 17.38
N LEU A 104 -31.82 4.09 16.92
CA LEU A 104 -32.79 5.14 16.65
C LEU A 104 -33.05 5.20 15.14
N GLU A 105 -34.31 4.91 14.74
CA GLU A 105 -34.76 4.95 13.34
C GLU A 105 -36.20 5.45 13.27
N VAL A 106 -36.43 6.47 12.44
CA VAL A 106 -37.81 6.96 12.18
C VAL A 106 -37.99 7.08 10.67
N ALA A 107 -38.96 6.40 10.11
CA ALA A 107 -39.24 6.40 8.68
C ALA A 107 -39.54 7.85 8.18
N GLY A 108 -38.94 8.23 7.07
CA GLY A 108 -39.08 9.53 6.44
C GLY A 108 -38.14 10.63 6.95
N TYR A 109 -37.30 10.36 7.96
CA TYR A 109 -36.32 11.30 8.53
C TYR A 109 -34.92 10.70 8.51
N GLU A 110 -33.88 11.52 8.35
CA GLU A 110 -32.49 11.10 8.36
C GLU A 110 -31.93 11.03 9.79
N ALA A 111 -30.77 10.41 9.98
CA ALA A 111 -30.13 10.29 11.29
C ALA A 111 -29.83 11.64 11.93
N ASP A 112 -29.46 12.64 11.12
CA ASP A 112 -29.21 14.02 11.57
C ASP A 112 -30.45 14.70 12.14
N ASP A 113 -31.64 14.48 11.56
CA ASP A 113 -32.91 15.02 12.04
C ASP A 113 -33.30 14.43 13.41
N MET A 114 -33.09 13.11 13.58
CA MET A 114 -33.35 12.43 14.85
C MET A 114 -32.39 12.88 15.93
N ILE A 115 -31.10 12.93 15.63
CA ILE A 115 -30.05 13.40 16.56
C ILE A 115 -30.31 14.86 16.92
N GLY A 116 -30.63 15.71 15.94
CA GLY A 116 -30.95 17.12 16.17
C GLY A 116 -32.15 17.31 17.09
N THR A 117 -33.22 16.52 16.89
CA THR A 117 -34.42 16.56 17.75
C THR A 117 -34.10 16.14 19.17
N LEU A 118 -33.40 15.02 19.35
CA LEU A 118 -33.06 14.50 20.69
C LEU A 118 -32.05 15.39 21.40
N ALA A 119 -31.04 15.90 20.69
CA ALA A 119 -30.03 16.81 21.24
C ALA A 119 -30.67 18.11 21.76
N LYS A 120 -31.61 18.67 20.99
CA LYS A 120 -32.36 19.86 21.41
C LYS A 120 -33.17 19.59 22.68
N LYS A 121 -33.97 18.50 22.73
CA LYS A 121 -34.76 18.13 23.91
C LYS A 121 -33.87 17.90 25.13
N ALA A 122 -32.74 17.21 24.95
CA ALA A 122 -31.77 16.95 26.01
C ALA A 122 -31.11 18.24 26.53
N GLY A 123 -30.74 19.15 25.62
CA GLY A 123 -30.19 20.45 25.94
C GLY A 123 -31.18 21.33 26.73
N GLU A 124 -32.47 21.31 26.39
CA GLU A 124 -33.56 22.00 27.11
C GLU A 124 -33.75 21.42 28.54
N MET A 125 -33.45 20.14 28.74
CA MET A 125 -33.41 19.47 30.05
C MET A 125 -32.14 19.72 30.85
N GLY A 126 -31.14 20.39 30.26
CA GLY A 126 -29.87 20.71 30.89
C GLY A 126 -28.83 19.58 30.88
N LEU A 127 -28.99 18.53 30.03
CA LEU A 127 -28.02 17.47 29.88
C LEU A 127 -26.84 17.94 29.01
N ASP A 128 -25.61 17.57 29.42
CA ASP A 128 -24.43 17.69 28.55
C ASP A 128 -24.55 16.72 27.40
N THR A 129 -24.84 17.22 26.21
CA THR A 129 -25.12 16.39 25.02
C THR A 129 -24.04 16.52 23.99
N TYR A 130 -23.53 15.38 23.51
CA TYR A 130 -22.47 15.27 22.51
C TYR A 130 -22.98 14.54 21.27
N MET A 131 -22.91 15.18 20.11
CA MET A 131 -23.24 14.60 18.82
C MET A 131 -21.97 14.09 18.15
N LEU A 132 -21.77 12.78 18.07
CA LEU A 132 -20.58 12.17 17.46
C LEU A 132 -20.81 11.94 15.97
N THR A 133 -20.23 12.80 15.17
CA THR A 133 -20.27 12.74 13.71
C THR A 133 -19.11 13.50 13.07
N PRO A 134 -18.55 13.07 11.93
CA PRO A 134 -17.64 13.87 11.11
C PRO A 134 -18.35 14.95 10.28
N ASP A 135 -19.68 14.90 10.17
CA ASP A 135 -20.47 15.79 9.31
C ASP A 135 -20.53 17.22 9.84
N LYS A 136 -20.17 18.17 8.96
CA LYS A 136 -20.14 19.61 9.28
C LYS A 136 -21.52 20.21 9.54
N ASP A 137 -22.58 19.60 8.99
CA ASP A 137 -23.94 20.15 9.01
C ASP A 137 -24.51 20.18 10.43
N TYR A 138 -24.05 19.30 11.30
CA TYR A 138 -24.38 19.28 12.73
C TYR A 138 -23.91 20.53 13.50
N GLY A 139 -23.03 21.33 12.91
CA GLY A 139 -22.63 22.61 13.49
C GLY A 139 -23.80 23.54 13.78
N GLN A 140 -24.91 23.46 13.00
CA GLN A 140 -26.13 24.25 13.19
C GLN A 140 -26.91 23.95 14.50
N LEU A 141 -26.63 22.77 15.09
CA LEU A 141 -27.31 22.27 16.28
C LEU A 141 -26.58 22.62 17.58
N VAL A 142 -25.35 23.13 17.48
CA VAL A 142 -24.50 23.43 18.63
C VAL A 142 -24.99 24.69 19.36
N GLY A 143 -25.13 24.60 20.68
CA GLY A 143 -25.51 25.74 21.55
C GLY A 143 -25.85 25.27 22.96
N GLY A 144 -25.60 26.10 23.96
CA GLY A 144 -25.81 25.77 25.36
C GLY A 144 -25.04 24.52 25.79
N ASN A 145 -25.77 23.47 26.22
CA ASN A 145 -25.18 22.19 26.62
C ASN A 145 -25.01 21.20 25.47
N VAL A 146 -25.36 21.57 24.23
CA VAL A 146 -25.23 20.70 23.06
C VAL A 146 -23.93 20.98 22.32
N LYS A 147 -23.08 20.01 22.17
CA LYS A 147 -21.75 20.11 21.56
C LYS A 147 -21.59 19.07 20.46
N MET A 148 -20.77 19.40 19.46
CA MET A 148 -20.35 18.46 18.43
C MET A 148 -19.05 17.78 18.87
N PHE A 149 -19.01 16.45 18.83
CA PHE A 149 -17.84 15.64 19.11
C PHE A 149 -17.36 15.04 17.80
N ARG A 150 -16.27 15.57 17.26
CA ARG A 150 -15.85 15.31 15.89
C ARG A 150 -14.52 14.54 15.82
N PRO A 151 -14.45 13.45 15.03
CA PRO A 151 -13.18 12.78 14.79
C PRO A 151 -12.20 13.67 14.00
N ARG A 152 -10.95 13.76 14.43
CA ARG A 152 -9.89 14.51 13.73
C ARG A 152 -9.23 13.69 12.62
N HIS A 153 -8.68 14.38 11.61
CA HIS A 153 -7.71 13.80 10.69
C HIS A 153 -6.39 13.53 11.44
N GLY A 154 -5.95 12.27 11.49
CA GLY A 154 -4.74 11.89 12.23
C GLY A 154 -4.98 11.32 13.63
N GLY A 155 -6.24 11.06 13.99
CA GLY A 155 -6.64 10.39 15.25
C GLY A 155 -7.15 11.33 16.34
N GLY A 156 -7.89 10.76 17.31
CA GLY A 156 -8.53 11.51 18.38
C GLY A 156 -9.78 12.29 17.96
N TYR A 157 -10.31 13.08 18.90
CA TYR A 157 -11.54 13.84 18.70
C TYR A 157 -11.32 15.31 19.05
N GLU A 158 -12.15 16.19 18.49
CA GLU A 158 -12.32 17.57 18.90
C GLU A 158 -13.75 17.81 19.38
N THR A 159 -13.90 18.54 20.45
CA THR A 159 -15.20 19.03 20.90
C THR A 159 -15.39 20.45 20.38
N LEU A 160 -16.47 20.67 19.65
CA LEU A 160 -16.86 22.00 19.19
C LEU A 160 -18.08 22.43 19.98
N ASP A 161 -17.91 23.46 20.79
CA ASP A 161 -18.97 24.25 21.40
C ASP A 161 -19.34 25.44 20.50
N GLU A 162 -20.17 26.33 21.00
CA GLU A 162 -20.64 27.48 20.25
C GLU A 162 -19.50 28.37 19.73
N GLU A 163 -18.50 28.64 20.56
CA GLU A 163 -17.33 29.42 20.15
C GLU A 163 -16.45 28.69 19.14
N GLY A 164 -16.25 27.37 19.33
CA GLY A 164 -15.51 26.52 18.40
C GLY A 164 -16.16 26.46 17.02
N VAL A 165 -17.50 26.46 16.94
CA VAL A 165 -18.22 26.50 15.65
C VAL A 165 -18.06 27.87 14.98
N LYS A 166 -18.24 28.96 15.74
CA LYS A 166 -18.06 30.34 15.25
C LYS A 166 -16.67 30.56 14.67
N GLU A 167 -15.64 30.18 15.42
CA GLU A 167 -14.24 30.30 14.99
C GLU A 167 -13.94 29.46 13.75
N LYS A 168 -14.41 28.21 13.75
CA LYS A 168 -14.13 27.27 12.66
C LYS A 168 -14.72 27.69 11.32
N TYR A 169 -15.94 28.21 11.32
CA TYR A 169 -16.65 28.59 10.08
C TYR A 169 -16.60 30.09 9.80
N GLY A 170 -16.07 30.90 10.70
CA GLY A 170 -15.95 32.34 10.53
C GLY A 170 -17.30 33.05 10.54
N ILE A 171 -18.24 32.61 11.39
CA ILE A 171 -19.64 33.08 11.51
C ILE A 171 -19.92 33.54 12.95
N ASP A 172 -20.99 34.34 13.13
CA ASP A 172 -21.33 34.90 14.42
C ASP A 172 -22.25 34.01 15.27
N SER A 173 -22.88 33.02 14.66
CA SER A 173 -23.81 32.08 15.34
C SER A 173 -23.79 30.71 14.68
N PRO A 174 -23.85 29.61 15.45
CA PRO A 174 -23.97 28.23 14.90
C PRO A 174 -25.14 28.06 13.93
N LEU A 175 -26.27 28.71 14.14
CA LEU A 175 -27.41 28.67 13.23
C LEU A 175 -27.10 29.20 11.82
N GLN A 176 -26.09 30.04 11.67
CA GLN A 176 -25.63 30.52 10.36
C GLN A 176 -24.92 29.43 9.51
N VAL A 177 -24.64 28.28 10.08
CA VAL A 177 -24.21 27.09 9.28
C VAL A 177 -25.28 26.73 8.24
N ILE A 178 -26.55 26.87 8.56
CA ILE A 178 -27.67 26.68 7.61
C ILE A 178 -27.56 27.67 6.45
N ASP A 179 -27.32 28.95 6.75
CA ASP A 179 -27.17 29.97 5.71
C ASP A 179 -25.91 29.80 4.89
N LEU A 180 -24.83 29.33 5.51
CA LEU A 180 -23.59 29.01 4.83
C LEU A 180 -23.81 27.92 3.78
N LEU A 181 -24.45 26.78 4.16
CA LEU A 181 -24.79 25.68 3.28
C LEU A 181 -25.83 26.08 2.22
N GLY A 182 -26.85 26.88 2.61
CA GLY A 182 -27.85 27.37 1.67
C GLY A 182 -27.29 28.28 0.57
N LEU A 183 -26.22 29.06 0.88
CA LEU A 183 -25.53 29.89 -0.11
C LEU A 183 -24.51 29.15 -0.95
N MET A 184 -23.63 28.36 -0.32
CA MET A 184 -22.55 27.68 -1.05
C MET A 184 -22.99 26.37 -1.69
N GLY A 185 -24.10 25.79 -1.25
CA GLY A 185 -24.54 24.47 -1.62
C GLY A 185 -23.69 23.37 -0.97
N ASP A 186 -24.11 22.12 -1.16
CA ASP A 186 -23.35 20.94 -0.82
C ASP A 186 -23.34 19.93 -1.97
N SER A 187 -22.15 19.70 -2.52
CA SER A 187 -21.98 18.75 -3.62
C SER A 187 -22.14 17.29 -3.17
N ALA A 188 -21.93 16.97 -1.88
CA ALA A 188 -22.09 15.63 -1.35
C ALA A 188 -23.56 15.21 -1.27
N ASP A 189 -24.44 16.18 -0.97
CA ASP A 189 -25.87 15.98 -0.83
C ASP A 189 -26.67 16.51 -2.05
N ASN A 190 -25.93 17.02 -3.05
CA ASN A 190 -26.50 17.64 -4.23
C ASN A 190 -27.42 18.83 -3.91
N ILE A 191 -27.05 19.62 -2.91
CA ILE A 191 -27.71 20.88 -2.57
C ILE A 191 -27.16 21.97 -3.50
N PRO A 192 -28.01 22.65 -4.31
CA PRO A 192 -27.53 23.47 -5.42
C PRO A 192 -26.83 24.77 -4.98
N GLY A 193 -27.23 25.38 -3.88
CA GLY A 193 -26.73 26.69 -3.44
C GLY A 193 -26.95 27.82 -4.45
N CYS A 194 -26.19 28.92 -4.30
CA CYS A 194 -26.15 30.02 -5.24
C CYS A 194 -25.00 29.78 -6.25
N PRO A 195 -25.26 29.69 -7.57
CA PRO A 195 -24.23 29.43 -8.58
C PRO A 195 -23.04 30.39 -8.52
N GLY A 196 -21.83 29.85 -8.26
CA GLY A 196 -20.59 30.64 -8.19
C GLY A 196 -20.39 31.42 -6.90
N VAL A 197 -21.14 31.07 -5.85
CA VAL A 197 -20.89 31.50 -4.46
C VAL A 197 -20.23 30.32 -3.73
N GLY A 198 -18.95 30.44 -3.42
CA GLY A 198 -18.22 29.47 -2.61
C GLY A 198 -18.14 29.92 -1.14
N GLU A 199 -17.57 29.07 -0.29
CA GLU A 199 -17.49 29.23 1.16
C GLU A 199 -17.04 30.65 1.59
N LYS A 200 -15.92 31.17 1.07
CA LYS A 200 -15.41 32.50 1.42
C LYS A 200 -16.38 33.63 1.10
N THR A 201 -17.10 33.50 -0.03
CA THR A 201 -18.10 34.50 -0.43
C THR A 201 -19.36 34.36 0.42
N ALA A 202 -19.80 33.18 0.74
CA ALA A 202 -20.94 32.91 1.62
C ALA A 202 -20.69 33.45 3.02
N VAL A 203 -19.54 33.14 3.63
CA VAL A 203 -19.15 33.72 4.96
C VAL A 203 -19.17 35.24 4.94
N LYS A 204 -18.62 35.86 3.89
CA LYS A 204 -18.63 37.33 3.77
C LYS A 204 -20.06 37.90 3.70
N LEU A 205 -20.93 37.25 2.93
CA LEU A 205 -22.34 37.67 2.83
C LEU A 205 -23.10 37.50 4.15
N ILE A 206 -22.86 36.35 4.83
CA ILE A 206 -23.50 36.09 6.15
C ILE A 206 -23.06 37.10 7.17
N ASN A 207 -21.78 37.42 7.26
CA ASN A 207 -21.25 38.41 8.23
C ASN A 207 -21.71 39.83 7.89
N GLN A 208 -21.93 40.15 6.61
CA GLN A 208 -22.43 41.48 6.20
C GLN A 208 -23.94 41.66 6.43
N PHE A 209 -24.75 40.63 6.18
CA PHE A 209 -26.23 40.75 6.19
C PHE A 209 -26.88 40.03 7.37
N GLY A 210 -26.14 39.18 8.10
CA GLY A 210 -26.65 38.40 9.22
C GLY A 210 -27.26 37.05 8.84
N GLY A 211 -27.51 36.77 7.55
CA GLY A 211 -28.06 35.53 7.05
C GLY A 211 -28.80 35.68 5.72
N ILE A 212 -29.26 34.55 5.13
CA ILE A 212 -29.92 34.49 3.81
C ILE A 212 -31.20 35.39 3.81
N THR A 213 -32.03 35.33 4.81
CA THR A 213 -33.30 36.07 4.84
C THR A 213 -33.06 37.57 4.70
N ALA A 214 -32.12 38.14 5.47
CA ALA A 214 -31.78 39.55 5.40
C ALA A 214 -31.05 39.90 4.07
N LEU A 215 -30.19 39.00 3.58
CA LEU A 215 -29.51 39.15 2.30
C LEU A 215 -30.53 39.30 1.16
N LEU A 216 -31.53 38.41 1.09
CA LEU A 216 -32.54 38.39 0.00
C LEU A 216 -33.47 39.62 0.06
N GLN A 217 -33.66 40.23 1.25
CA GLN A 217 -34.43 41.48 1.41
C GLN A 217 -33.62 42.73 1.06
N ARG A 218 -32.28 42.65 1.10
CA ARG A 218 -31.34 43.77 0.93
C ARG A 218 -30.40 43.58 -0.24
N THR A 219 -30.86 42.95 -1.30
CA THR A 219 -30.02 42.69 -2.50
C THR A 219 -29.55 43.97 -3.18
N ASP A 220 -30.21 45.10 -2.94
CA ASP A 220 -29.81 46.42 -3.48
C ASP A 220 -28.46 46.89 -2.96
N GLU A 221 -27.98 46.38 -1.84
CA GLU A 221 -26.67 46.68 -1.29
C GLU A 221 -25.55 45.91 -1.97
N LEU A 222 -25.88 44.88 -2.75
CA LEU A 222 -24.94 44.12 -3.54
C LEU A 222 -24.61 44.86 -4.84
N LYS A 223 -23.38 44.62 -5.37
CA LYS A 223 -22.88 45.25 -6.61
C LYS A 223 -22.47 44.20 -7.65
N GLY A 224 -22.56 44.61 -8.91
CA GLY A 224 -22.02 43.87 -10.05
C GLY A 224 -22.62 42.46 -10.22
N ALA A 225 -21.78 41.53 -10.63
CA ALA A 225 -22.20 40.15 -10.97
C ALA A 225 -22.79 39.38 -9.78
N LEU A 226 -22.38 39.71 -8.55
CA LEU A 226 -22.88 39.05 -7.34
C LEU A 226 -24.34 39.41 -7.05
N LYS A 227 -24.72 40.68 -7.24
CA LYS A 227 -26.10 41.13 -7.14
C LYS A 227 -27.00 40.32 -8.08
N LYS A 228 -26.63 40.31 -9.38
CA LYS A 228 -27.38 39.58 -10.40
C LYS A 228 -27.54 38.11 -10.05
N LYS A 229 -26.48 37.45 -9.61
CA LYS A 229 -26.52 36.03 -9.23
C LYS A 229 -27.47 35.75 -8.08
N VAL A 230 -27.43 36.54 -7.03
CA VAL A 230 -28.29 36.38 -5.88
C VAL A 230 -29.75 36.63 -6.25
N GLU A 231 -30.03 37.69 -7.03
CA GLU A 231 -31.40 38.04 -7.46
C GLU A 231 -32.02 37.02 -8.39
N GLU A 232 -31.24 36.49 -9.34
CA GLU A 232 -31.71 35.48 -10.30
C GLU A 232 -31.90 34.08 -9.65
N ASN A 233 -31.33 33.81 -8.48
CA ASN A 233 -31.39 32.51 -7.82
C ASN A 233 -32.04 32.55 -6.43
N LYS A 234 -32.88 33.53 -6.13
CA LYS A 234 -33.52 33.66 -4.81
C LYS A 234 -34.26 32.40 -4.37
N GLU A 235 -35.12 31.87 -5.21
CA GLU A 235 -35.89 30.65 -4.92
C GLU A 235 -34.98 29.43 -4.69
N GLN A 236 -33.91 29.31 -5.48
CA GLN A 236 -32.92 28.23 -5.33
C GLN A 236 -32.13 28.35 -4.01
N ILE A 237 -31.80 29.57 -3.57
CA ILE A 237 -31.09 29.79 -2.33
C ILE A 237 -32.01 29.44 -1.14
N GLU A 238 -33.28 29.86 -1.15
CA GLU A 238 -34.25 29.52 -0.11
C GLU A 238 -34.52 28.01 -0.07
N PHE A 239 -34.63 27.38 -1.24
CA PHE A 239 -34.79 25.93 -1.34
C PHE A 239 -33.55 25.17 -0.85
N SER A 240 -32.36 25.69 -1.14
CA SER A 240 -31.08 25.11 -0.61
C SER A 240 -30.98 25.25 0.89
N LYS A 241 -31.42 26.37 1.44
CA LYS A 241 -31.55 26.59 2.90
C LYS A 241 -32.49 25.56 3.52
N PHE A 242 -33.67 25.31 2.90
CA PHE A 242 -34.60 24.28 3.35
C PHE A 242 -33.97 22.89 3.38
N LEU A 243 -33.25 22.49 2.31
CA LEU A 243 -32.59 21.19 2.23
C LEU A 243 -31.46 21.02 3.26
N ALA A 244 -30.71 22.09 3.54
CA ALA A 244 -29.61 22.11 4.50
C ALA A 244 -30.04 22.17 5.97
N THR A 245 -31.31 22.50 6.23
CA THR A 245 -31.84 22.63 7.59
C THR A 245 -32.14 21.25 8.18
N ILE A 246 -31.48 20.93 9.29
CA ILE A 246 -31.77 19.73 10.08
C ILE A 246 -33.07 19.95 10.85
N LYS A 247 -34.01 19.02 10.74
CA LYS A 247 -35.26 19.13 11.51
C LYS A 247 -35.03 18.76 12.97
N THR A 248 -35.65 19.54 13.85
CA THR A 248 -35.57 19.33 15.31
C THR A 248 -36.94 19.06 15.95
N ASP A 249 -37.90 18.63 15.13
CA ASP A 249 -39.28 18.31 15.46
C ASP A 249 -39.76 16.95 14.97
N VAL A 250 -38.80 16.02 14.82
CA VAL A 250 -39.11 14.61 14.46
C VAL A 250 -40.00 13.98 15.52
N PRO A 251 -40.98 13.13 15.15
CA PRO A 251 -41.86 12.44 16.12
C PRO A 251 -41.12 11.30 16.83
N ILE A 252 -40.07 11.65 17.56
CA ILE A 252 -39.27 10.76 18.42
C ILE A 252 -39.25 11.30 19.85
N GLU A 253 -39.48 10.42 20.81
CA GLU A 253 -39.43 10.78 22.23
C GLU A 253 -38.04 10.60 22.81
N LEU A 254 -37.62 11.54 23.67
CA LEU A 254 -36.40 11.41 24.44
C LEU A 254 -36.69 10.58 25.71
N ASN A 255 -36.41 9.26 25.60
CA ASN A 255 -36.56 8.33 26.74
C ASN A 255 -35.19 8.07 27.37
N LEU A 256 -34.88 8.79 28.45
CA LEU A 256 -33.58 8.67 29.13
C LEU A 256 -33.38 7.30 29.78
N ASP A 257 -34.42 6.61 30.22
CA ASP A 257 -34.30 5.28 30.80
C ASP A 257 -33.89 4.21 29.77
N GLU A 258 -34.32 4.38 28.52
CA GLU A 258 -33.87 3.51 27.41
C GLU A 258 -32.44 3.83 26.97
N LEU A 259 -32.08 5.11 26.93
CA LEU A 259 -30.75 5.58 26.52
C LEU A 259 -29.69 5.33 27.60
N LYS A 260 -30.05 5.00 28.81
CA LYS A 260 -29.13 4.76 29.92
C LYS A 260 -28.18 3.60 29.57
N VAL A 261 -26.88 3.84 29.72
CA VAL A 261 -25.86 2.79 29.52
C VAL A 261 -26.06 1.67 30.54
N LYS A 262 -26.17 0.44 30.01
CA LYS A 262 -26.42 -0.78 30.82
C LYS A 262 -25.28 -1.76 30.61
N GLU A 263 -25.15 -2.74 31.50
CA GLU A 263 -24.21 -3.86 31.31
C GLU A 263 -24.64 -4.67 30.07
N PRO A 264 -23.67 -5.10 29.23
CA PRO A 264 -23.95 -5.85 28.01
C PRO A 264 -24.43 -7.27 28.31
N ASP A 265 -25.16 -7.86 27.36
CA ASP A 265 -25.42 -9.30 27.31
C ASP A 265 -24.13 -10.02 26.93
N GLU A 266 -23.39 -10.51 27.93
CA GLU A 266 -22.08 -11.11 27.78
C GLU A 266 -22.06 -12.31 26.83
N GLU A 267 -23.10 -13.20 26.97
CA GLU A 267 -23.17 -14.41 26.12
C GLU A 267 -23.36 -14.06 24.67
N ARG A 268 -24.24 -13.13 24.39
CA ARG A 268 -24.50 -12.67 23.02
C ARG A 268 -23.32 -11.91 22.41
N ILE A 269 -22.64 -11.05 23.17
CA ILE A 269 -21.41 -10.35 22.72
C ILE A 269 -20.30 -11.36 22.41
N ILE A 270 -20.10 -12.37 23.25
CA ILE A 270 -19.11 -13.42 23.01
C ILE A 270 -19.44 -14.19 21.71
N GLU A 271 -20.69 -14.53 21.49
CA GLU A 271 -21.14 -15.23 20.29
C GLU A 271 -20.84 -14.40 19.03
N ILE A 272 -21.30 -13.13 18.98
CA ILE A 272 -21.14 -12.26 17.83
C ILE A 272 -19.64 -12.00 17.55
N PHE A 273 -18.85 -11.68 18.58
CA PHE A 273 -17.44 -11.39 18.39
C PHE A 273 -16.60 -12.62 18.06
N ASN A 274 -16.98 -13.81 18.52
CA ASN A 274 -16.36 -15.06 18.06
C ASN A 274 -16.67 -15.35 16.61
N ASP A 275 -17.90 -15.09 16.15
CA ASP A 275 -18.30 -15.25 14.76
C ASP A 275 -17.55 -14.30 13.82
N LEU A 276 -17.26 -13.10 14.28
CA LEU A 276 -16.44 -12.08 13.61
C LEU A 276 -14.94 -12.30 13.77
N GLU A 277 -14.52 -13.21 14.65
CA GLU A 277 -13.11 -13.43 15.05
C GLU A 277 -12.49 -12.26 15.83
N PHE A 278 -13.32 -11.47 16.50
CA PHE A 278 -12.94 -10.29 17.29
C PHE A 278 -12.59 -10.61 18.74
N LYS A 279 -11.63 -11.50 18.97
CA LYS A 279 -11.26 -11.97 20.34
C LYS A 279 -10.84 -10.84 21.29
N THR A 280 -10.12 -9.85 20.78
CA THR A 280 -9.69 -8.69 21.56
C THR A 280 -10.87 -7.82 22.00
N PHE A 281 -11.92 -7.71 21.20
CA PHE A 281 -13.12 -6.97 21.59
C PHE A 281 -13.90 -7.65 22.71
N ILE A 282 -13.93 -8.98 22.78
CA ILE A 282 -14.53 -9.70 23.90
C ILE A 282 -13.90 -9.26 25.23
N GLN A 283 -12.56 -9.19 25.26
CA GLN A 283 -11.83 -8.74 26.45
C GLN A 283 -12.08 -7.26 26.77
N ARG A 284 -12.07 -6.41 25.73
CA ARG A 284 -12.26 -4.96 25.87
C ARG A 284 -13.65 -4.58 26.37
N PHE A 285 -14.70 -5.19 25.81
CA PHE A 285 -16.09 -4.84 26.17
C PHE A 285 -16.57 -5.48 27.46
N LEU A 286 -16.06 -6.67 27.82
CA LEU A 286 -16.50 -7.41 28.99
C LEU A 286 -15.57 -7.30 30.21
N ASN A 287 -14.46 -6.54 30.13
CA ASN A 287 -13.48 -6.35 31.24
C ASN A 287 -13.05 -7.66 31.93
N LYS A 288 -13.04 -8.81 31.20
CA LYS A 288 -12.75 -10.12 31.80
C LYS A 288 -11.25 -10.42 31.80
N PRO A 289 -10.63 -10.83 32.91
CA PRO A 289 -9.30 -11.43 32.93
C PRO A 289 -9.30 -12.74 32.14
N LYS A 290 -8.21 -13.03 31.40
CA LYS A 290 -8.06 -14.27 30.62
C LYS A 290 -8.42 -15.52 31.43
N PRO A 291 -9.26 -16.45 30.92
CA PRO A 291 -9.37 -17.78 31.50
C PRO A 291 -8.05 -18.52 31.31
N GLN A 292 -7.54 -19.12 32.38
CA GLN A 292 -6.44 -20.08 32.32
C GLN A 292 -6.86 -21.25 31.41
N GLN A 293 -6.34 -21.33 30.22
CA GLN A 293 -6.59 -22.43 29.29
C GLN A 293 -5.84 -23.68 29.76
N LYS A 294 -6.61 -24.66 30.21
CA LYS A 294 -6.19 -26.07 30.15
C LYS A 294 -6.20 -26.48 28.70
N SER A 295 -5.09 -27.04 28.24
CA SER A 295 -4.81 -27.51 26.90
C SER A 295 -5.90 -28.41 26.31
N VAL A 296 -6.56 -28.01 25.25
CA VAL A 296 -7.06 -28.91 24.20
C VAL A 296 -7.15 -28.13 22.86
N SER A 297 -6.42 -28.66 21.86
CA SER A 297 -6.53 -28.52 20.40
C SER A 297 -6.62 -27.16 19.74
N ASN A 298 -5.51 -26.86 19.05
CA ASN A 298 -5.28 -26.04 17.87
C ASN A 298 -6.49 -25.75 16.97
N GLN A 299 -6.88 -24.50 16.96
CA GLN A 299 -7.27 -23.80 15.74
C GLN A 299 -6.71 -22.38 15.84
N LEU A 300 -5.68 -22.13 15.07
CA LEU A 300 -5.04 -20.81 14.92
C LEU A 300 -6.00 -19.88 14.20
N ASN A 301 -6.44 -18.85 14.89
CA ASN A 301 -7.16 -17.73 14.26
C ASN A 301 -6.14 -16.70 13.78
N LEU A 302 -6.13 -16.52 12.47
CA LEU A 302 -5.15 -15.77 11.71
C LEU A 302 -5.44 -14.26 11.61
N PHE A 303 -6.43 -13.72 12.34
CA PHE A 303 -6.91 -12.36 12.16
C PHE A 303 -7.05 -11.63 13.49
N ALA A 304 -5.97 -11.01 13.93
CA ALA A 304 -6.01 -10.04 15.02
C ALA A 304 -5.38 -8.73 14.56
N ASP A 305 -6.12 -7.69 14.79
CA ASP A 305 -5.95 -6.24 14.64
C ASP A 305 -4.54 -5.68 14.38
N PHE A 306 -4.42 -4.91 13.30
CA PHE A 306 -3.30 -4.01 13.08
C PHE A 306 -3.78 -2.56 12.95
N PRO A 307 -3.18 -1.60 13.63
CA PRO A 307 -3.49 -0.20 13.49
C PRO A 307 -2.66 0.50 12.42
N ASP A 308 -3.23 1.56 11.94
CA ASP A 308 -2.79 2.43 10.86
C ASP A 308 -1.61 3.35 11.24
N ASP A 309 -0.95 3.90 10.19
CA ASP A 309 0.23 4.75 10.22
C ASP A 309 0.27 5.87 11.26
N GLY A 310 1.29 5.79 12.07
CA GLY A 310 2.10 6.89 12.57
C GLY A 310 1.43 8.12 13.15
N LYS A 311 0.78 7.98 14.31
CA LYS A 311 0.80 8.91 15.44
C LYS A 311 0.10 8.26 16.62
N GLU A 312 0.65 8.46 17.82
CA GLU A 312 0.24 7.94 19.10
C GLU A 312 -1.27 7.77 19.27
N THR A 313 -1.78 6.60 18.91
CA THR A 313 -3.01 6.09 19.48
C THR A 313 -2.59 5.23 20.64
N ILE A 314 -3.09 5.53 21.83
CA ILE A 314 -2.94 4.68 22.99
C ILE A 314 -3.48 3.31 22.60
N LYS A 315 -2.58 2.41 22.23
CA LYS A 315 -2.86 1.02 21.94
C LYS A 315 -3.14 0.37 23.28
N ASN A 316 -4.36 -0.05 23.54
CA ASN A 316 -4.60 -1.14 24.46
C ASN A 316 -4.14 -2.41 23.73
N GLY A 317 -2.83 -2.63 23.79
CA GLY A 317 -2.10 -3.61 23.04
C GLY A 317 -2.18 -4.99 23.63
N ALA A 318 -1.35 -5.87 23.07
CA ALA A 318 -1.04 -7.21 23.50
C ALA A 318 -1.05 -7.36 25.02
N SER A 319 -1.52 -8.50 25.47
CA SER A 319 -1.66 -8.78 26.92
C SER A 319 -0.31 -8.99 27.60
N GLN A 320 0.75 -9.22 26.82
CA GLN A 320 2.11 -9.45 27.27
C GLN A 320 3.06 -8.35 26.73
N SER A 321 4.04 -8.00 27.52
CA SER A 321 5.14 -7.10 27.16
C SER A 321 6.34 -7.49 28.03
N LEU A 322 7.49 -6.92 27.80
CA LEU A 322 8.69 -7.16 28.61
C LEU A 322 8.41 -6.98 30.11
N LYS A 323 7.57 -5.99 30.47
CA LYS A 323 7.21 -5.69 31.88
C LYS A 323 6.33 -6.75 32.53
N THR A 324 5.62 -7.57 31.75
CA THR A 324 4.66 -8.57 32.25
C THR A 324 5.13 -10.01 32.05
N MET A 325 6.16 -10.22 31.23
CA MET A 325 6.71 -11.54 30.91
C MET A 325 7.91 -11.85 31.83
N ILE A 326 7.96 -13.09 32.34
CA ILE A 326 9.17 -13.59 32.98
C ILE A 326 10.18 -13.93 31.90
N HIS A 327 11.33 -13.26 31.92
CA HIS A 327 12.40 -13.42 30.94
C HIS A 327 13.77 -13.39 31.62
N LYS A 328 14.77 -13.83 30.88
CA LYS A 328 16.17 -13.83 31.29
C LYS A 328 17.00 -13.21 30.16
N TYR A 329 17.13 -11.89 30.19
CA TYR A 329 17.98 -11.14 29.24
C TYR A 329 19.24 -10.70 29.96
N GLU A 330 20.38 -10.97 29.36
CA GLU A 330 21.68 -10.73 29.95
C GLU A 330 22.53 -9.81 29.09
N LEU A 331 23.08 -8.76 29.72
CA LEU A 331 24.14 -7.94 29.14
C LEU A 331 25.50 -8.64 29.38
N VAL A 332 26.19 -9.00 28.31
CA VAL A 332 27.46 -9.72 28.32
C VAL A 332 28.56 -8.80 27.77
N ASP A 333 29.22 -8.06 28.65
CA ASP A 333 30.19 -7.03 28.32
C ASP A 333 31.65 -7.37 28.66
N LYS A 334 31.88 -8.49 29.38
CA LYS A 334 33.24 -8.92 29.75
C LYS A 334 33.79 -9.96 28.79
N GLU A 335 35.01 -9.83 28.36
CA GLU A 335 35.67 -10.71 27.39
C GLU A 335 35.60 -12.20 27.75
N GLU A 336 35.76 -12.54 29.02
CA GLU A 336 35.65 -13.92 29.47
C GLU A 336 34.24 -14.48 29.35
N ASP A 337 33.23 -13.65 29.63
CA ASP A 337 31.82 -14.06 29.54
C ASP A 337 31.36 -14.08 28.09
N ILE A 338 31.86 -13.22 27.21
CA ILE A 338 31.66 -13.25 25.76
C ILE A 338 32.18 -14.58 25.18
N LYS A 339 33.34 -15.05 25.57
CA LYS A 339 33.87 -16.36 25.15
C LYS A 339 33.05 -17.52 25.67
N LYS A 340 32.58 -17.50 26.91
CA LYS A 340 31.67 -18.50 27.45
C LYS A 340 30.31 -18.52 26.71
N LEU A 341 29.81 -17.33 26.35
CA LEU A 341 28.57 -17.23 25.53
C LEU A 341 28.79 -17.87 24.17
N TYR A 342 29.90 -17.58 23.48
CA TYR A 342 30.22 -18.21 22.20
C TYR A 342 30.29 -19.75 22.35
N ASP A 343 31.01 -20.26 23.35
CA ASP A 343 31.16 -21.70 23.60
C ASP A 343 29.80 -22.37 23.87
N PHE A 344 28.87 -21.64 24.50
CA PHE A 344 27.49 -22.10 24.69
C PHE A 344 26.70 -22.07 23.37
N LEU A 345 26.74 -20.97 22.61
CA LEU A 345 25.95 -20.79 21.37
C LEU A 345 26.34 -21.79 20.28
N ILE A 346 27.65 -22.08 20.12
CA ILE A 346 28.15 -22.97 19.06
C ILE A 346 27.73 -24.43 19.25
N THR A 347 27.25 -24.81 20.46
CA THR A 347 26.78 -26.17 20.73
C THR A 347 25.32 -26.41 20.35
N ASN A 348 24.60 -25.37 19.90
CA ASN A 348 23.20 -25.47 19.55
C ASN A 348 23.00 -25.70 18.05
N ASP A 349 21.91 -26.36 17.67
CA ASP A 349 21.53 -26.61 16.27
C ASP A 349 21.03 -25.34 15.56
N PHE A 350 20.67 -24.31 16.31
CA PHE A 350 20.19 -23.03 15.77
C PHE A 350 20.56 -21.85 16.70
N VAL A 351 20.56 -20.67 16.11
CA VAL A 351 20.69 -19.39 16.84
C VAL A 351 19.84 -18.34 16.18
N SER A 352 19.03 -17.65 16.98
CA SER A 352 18.40 -16.39 16.58
C SER A 352 19.37 -15.26 16.90
N PHE A 353 19.56 -14.33 15.97
CA PHE A 353 20.44 -13.19 16.15
C PHE A 353 19.89 -11.93 15.51
N ASP A 354 20.34 -10.81 16.01
CA ASP A 354 20.07 -9.49 15.47
C ASP A 354 21.30 -8.58 15.66
N THR A 355 21.40 -7.50 14.88
CA THR A 355 22.49 -6.52 14.96
C THR A 355 21.97 -5.13 15.26
N GLU A 356 22.49 -4.51 16.31
CA GLU A 356 22.29 -3.09 16.60
C GLU A 356 23.32 -2.24 15.89
N THR A 357 22.87 -1.17 15.24
CA THR A 357 23.72 -0.38 14.35
C THR A 357 23.48 1.12 14.45
N THR A 358 24.38 1.90 13.83
CA THR A 358 24.31 3.36 13.80
C THR A 358 23.42 3.94 12.71
N SER A 359 23.01 3.13 11.72
CA SER A 359 22.29 3.58 10.51
C SER A 359 21.43 2.48 9.94
N THR A 360 20.33 2.84 9.27
CA THR A 360 19.51 1.92 8.46
C THR A 360 20.13 1.61 7.10
N ASN A 361 21.19 2.30 6.70
CA ASN A 361 21.97 1.98 5.50
C ASN A 361 23.09 1.01 5.87
N ALA A 362 22.93 -0.27 5.54
CA ALA A 362 23.87 -1.34 5.90
C ALA A 362 25.30 -1.10 5.36
N ILE A 363 25.44 -0.42 4.21
CA ILE A 363 26.75 -0.14 3.61
C ILE A 363 27.62 0.70 4.53
N ASP A 364 27.05 1.72 5.18
CA ASP A 364 27.77 2.68 6.02
C ASP A 364 27.54 2.45 7.53
N ALA A 365 26.70 1.47 7.88
CA ALA A 365 26.36 1.18 9.26
C ALA A 365 27.56 0.60 10.03
N GLU A 366 27.75 1.09 11.26
CA GLU A 366 28.67 0.53 12.22
C GLU A 366 27.92 -0.29 13.28
N LEU A 367 28.47 -1.42 13.69
CA LEU A 367 27.89 -2.25 14.75
C LEU A 367 27.93 -1.53 16.09
N VAL A 368 26.82 -1.54 16.80
CA VAL A 368 26.67 -1.09 18.19
C VAL A 368 26.59 -2.26 19.14
N GLY A 369 26.01 -3.38 18.69
CA GLY A 369 25.92 -4.62 19.46
C GLY A 369 25.45 -5.79 18.65
N LEU A 370 25.54 -6.96 19.26
CA LEU A 370 25.07 -8.26 18.75
C LEU A 370 24.13 -8.87 19.78
N SER A 371 22.99 -9.35 19.37
CA SER A 371 22.08 -10.08 20.24
C SER A 371 21.86 -11.51 19.78
N PHE A 372 21.63 -12.42 20.73
CA PHE A 372 21.50 -13.85 20.48
C PHE A 372 20.42 -14.48 21.36
N SER A 373 19.67 -15.43 20.80
CA SER A 373 18.76 -16.31 21.54
C SER A 373 18.79 -17.72 20.96
N VAL A 374 18.81 -18.72 21.86
CA VAL A 374 18.68 -20.15 21.52
C VAL A 374 17.52 -20.81 22.25
N LYS A 375 16.84 -20.05 23.09
CA LYS A 375 15.70 -20.52 23.89
C LYS A 375 14.73 -19.39 24.14
N GLU A 376 13.45 -19.64 23.94
CA GLU A 376 12.40 -18.65 24.19
C GLU A 376 12.51 -18.05 25.61
N LYS A 377 12.41 -16.71 25.69
CA LYS A 377 12.51 -15.89 26.89
C LYS A 377 13.90 -15.85 27.53
N GLU A 378 14.92 -16.32 26.83
CA GLU A 378 16.32 -16.19 27.21
C GLU A 378 17.12 -15.60 26.03
N ALA A 379 17.80 -14.48 26.27
CA ALA A 379 18.59 -13.82 25.22
C ALA A 379 19.77 -13.05 25.83
N TYR A 380 20.75 -12.77 24.99
CA TYR A 380 22.02 -12.20 25.36
C TYR A 380 22.34 -11.02 24.45
N TYR A 381 22.83 -9.92 25.01
CA TYR A 381 23.31 -8.77 24.26
C TYR A 381 24.79 -8.55 24.51
N VAL A 382 25.57 -8.43 23.46
CA VAL A 382 27.02 -8.15 23.48
C VAL A 382 27.27 -6.78 22.88
N PRO A 383 27.65 -5.77 23.65
CA PRO A 383 27.98 -4.45 23.15
C PRO A 383 29.24 -4.47 22.30
N VAL A 384 29.26 -3.71 21.20
CA VAL A 384 30.39 -3.59 20.29
C VAL A 384 30.97 -2.17 20.36
N SER A 385 32.29 -2.07 20.53
CA SER A 385 33.03 -0.80 20.64
C SER A 385 32.92 0.03 19.35
N SER A 386 32.96 1.36 19.50
CA SER A 386 33.12 2.29 18.36
C SER A 386 34.52 2.24 17.74
N ASN A 387 35.49 1.69 18.47
CA ASN A 387 36.81 1.43 17.92
C ASN A 387 36.77 0.21 17.01
N ARG A 388 37.14 0.39 15.74
CA ARG A 388 37.07 -0.62 14.72
C ARG A 388 37.83 -1.91 15.04
N GLU A 389 39.06 -1.77 15.58
CA GLU A 389 39.90 -2.93 15.90
C GLU A 389 39.29 -3.77 17.04
N GLU A 390 38.71 -3.09 18.05
CA GLU A 390 38.05 -3.74 19.17
C GLU A 390 36.74 -4.41 18.71
N ALA A 391 35.98 -3.73 17.84
CA ALA A 391 34.76 -4.29 17.24
C ALA A 391 35.05 -5.57 16.46
N GLU A 392 36.08 -5.55 15.62
CA GLU A 392 36.51 -6.72 14.86
C GLU A 392 36.96 -7.88 15.75
N LYS A 393 37.61 -7.63 16.88
CA LYS A 393 37.95 -8.68 17.85
C LYS A 393 36.73 -9.37 18.42
N ILE A 394 35.70 -8.61 18.80
CA ILE A 394 34.43 -9.16 19.32
C ILE A 394 33.70 -9.96 18.20
N VAL A 395 33.55 -9.37 17.03
CA VAL A 395 32.86 -10.01 15.89
C VAL A 395 33.57 -11.31 15.49
N ASN A 396 34.92 -11.32 15.50
CA ASN A 396 35.71 -12.51 15.16
C ASN A 396 35.53 -13.68 16.16
N ILE A 397 35.13 -13.42 17.40
CA ILE A 397 34.78 -14.50 18.34
C ILE A 397 33.56 -15.27 17.81
N PHE A 398 32.55 -14.54 17.30
CA PHE A 398 31.30 -15.14 16.81
C PHE A 398 31.36 -15.53 15.32
N LYS A 399 32.42 -15.18 14.58
CA LYS A 399 32.57 -15.48 13.16
C LYS A 399 32.34 -16.97 12.83
N PRO A 400 32.92 -17.97 13.56
CA PRO A 400 32.68 -19.38 13.28
C PRO A 400 31.21 -19.80 13.47
N LEU A 401 30.45 -19.12 14.35
CA LEU A 401 29.02 -19.34 14.54
C LEU A 401 28.23 -18.90 13.29
N TYR A 402 28.51 -17.68 12.79
CA TYR A 402 27.85 -17.17 11.59
C TYR A 402 28.20 -17.94 10.33
N GLU A 403 29.46 -18.39 10.20
CA GLU A 403 29.97 -19.12 9.03
C GLU A 403 29.71 -20.63 9.06
N SER A 404 29.13 -21.16 10.14
CA SER A 404 28.78 -22.58 10.24
C SER A 404 27.74 -23.00 9.20
N GLU A 405 28.00 -24.08 8.48
CA GLU A 405 27.02 -24.69 7.55
C GLU A 405 25.93 -25.50 8.28
N GLU A 406 26.18 -25.94 9.51
CA GLU A 406 25.32 -26.85 10.27
C GLU A 406 24.27 -26.07 11.10
N ILE A 407 24.66 -24.97 11.72
CA ILE A 407 23.81 -24.18 12.62
C ILE A 407 22.81 -23.36 11.80
N LEU A 408 21.52 -23.49 12.10
CA LEU A 408 20.45 -22.67 11.50
C LEU A 408 20.51 -21.24 12.09
N LYS A 409 20.70 -20.23 11.24
CA LYS A 409 20.60 -18.83 11.62
C LYS A 409 19.16 -18.34 11.43
N ILE A 410 18.61 -17.72 12.46
CA ILE A 410 17.25 -17.16 12.48
C ILE A 410 17.38 -15.66 12.65
N GLY A 411 16.64 -14.88 11.85
CA GLY A 411 16.64 -13.43 11.94
C GLY A 411 15.37 -12.80 11.39
N GLN A 412 15.26 -11.49 11.54
CA GLN A 412 14.18 -10.67 10.99
C GLN A 412 14.79 -9.65 10.04
N ASN A 413 14.48 -9.69 8.74
CA ASN A 413 15.14 -8.87 7.71
C ASN A 413 16.67 -9.09 7.68
N MET A 414 17.06 -10.35 7.81
CA MET A 414 18.44 -10.83 8.01
C MET A 414 19.41 -10.36 6.89
N LYS A 415 18.91 -10.02 5.71
CA LYS A 415 19.76 -9.47 4.64
C LYS A 415 20.53 -8.25 5.10
N TYR A 416 19.91 -7.36 5.86
CA TYR A 416 20.57 -6.19 6.46
C TYR A 416 21.73 -6.61 7.37
N ASP A 417 21.50 -7.58 8.25
CA ASP A 417 22.53 -8.08 9.19
C ASP A 417 23.68 -8.76 8.45
N ILE A 418 23.39 -9.50 7.39
CA ILE A 418 24.40 -10.12 6.51
C ILE A 418 25.32 -9.05 5.92
N GLU A 419 24.75 -7.95 5.40
CA GLU A 419 25.53 -6.86 4.82
C GLU A 419 26.38 -6.11 5.87
N VAL A 420 25.80 -5.85 7.04
CA VAL A 420 26.53 -5.23 8.16
C VAL A 420 27.69 -6.11 8.61
N LEU A 421 27.45 -7.42 8.83
CA LEU A 421 28.48 -8.37 9.23
C LEU A 421 29.58 -8.55 8.17
N ALA A 422 29.21 -8.48 6.89
CA ALA A 422 30.16 -8.54 5.79
C ALA A 422 31.14 -7.35 5.80
N ASN A 423 30.73 -6.16 6.25
CA ASN A 423 31.65 -5.03 6.48
C ASN A 423 32.73 -5.35 7.52
N TYR A 424 32.51 -6.35 8.39
CA TYR A 424 33.47 -6.83 9.40
C TYR A 424 34.18 -8.14 8.98
N GLY A 425 34.04 -8.54 7.69
CA GLY A 425 34.70 -9.73 7.16
C GLY A 425 34.07 -11.05 7.59
N VAL A 426 32.81 -11.03 7.97
CA VAL A 426 32.01 -12.23 8.31
C VAL A 426 31.07 -12.56 7.15
N GLU A 427 31.09 -13.81 6.71
CA GLU A 427 30.17 -14.35 5.72
C GLU A 427 29.14 -15.26 6.40
N VAL A 428 27.89 -14.86 6.46
CA VAL A 428 26.82 -15.72 7.02
C VAL A 428 26.54 -16.85 6.06
N ARG A 429 26.72 -18.10 6.50
CA ARG A 429 26.61 -19.30 5.67
C ARG A 429 25.60 -20.30 6.23
N GLY A 430 25.31 -21.33 5.42
CA GLY A 430 24.47 -22.46 5.83
C GLY A 430 22.99 -22.16 5.81
N LYS A 431 22.23 -22.86 6.67
CA LYS A 431 20.79 -22.74 6.73
C LYS A 431 20.37 -21.43 7.37
N MET A 432 19.34 -20.80 6.80
CA MET A 432 18.77 -19.53 7.28
C MET A 432 17.26 -19.60 7.40
N PHE A 433 16.70 -18.83 8.30
CA PHE A 433 15.26 -18.63 8.47
C PHE A 433 14.98 -17.15 8.76
N ASP A 434 14.47 -16.42 7.78
CA ASP A 434 14.03 -15.05 7.94
C ASP A 434 12.53 -14.97 8.21
N THR A 435 12.16 -14.40 9.35
CA THR A 435 10.75 -14.31 9.79
C THR A 435 9.93 -13.36 8.94
N MET A 436 10.51 -12.29 8.40
CA MET A 436 9.86 -11.35 7.50
C MET A 436 9.47 -12.05 6.18
N ILE A 437 10.38 -12.81 5.58
CA ILE A 437 10.14 -13.55 4.35
C ILE A 437 9.17 -14.71 4.58
N ALA A 438 9.27 -15.40 5.72
CA ALA A 438 8.33 -16.44 6.10
C ALA A 438 6.90 -15.91 6.18
N HIS A 439 6.71 -14.77 6.86
CA HIS A 439 5.41 -14.13 6.97
C HIS A 439 4.89 -13.61 5.63
N TYR A 440 5.76 -13.07 4.77
CA TYR A 440 5.39 -12.67 3.42
C TYR A 440 4.81 -13.84 2.60
N LEU A 441 5.38 -15.03 2.66
CA LEU A 441 4.85 -16.21 1.97
C LEU A 441 3.50 -16.69 2.56
N ILE A 442 3.26 -16.43 3.85
CA ILE A 442 2.01 -16.76 4.52
C ILE A 442 0.91 -15.73 4.21
N GLN A 443 1.25 -14.43 4.25
CA GLN A 443 0.33 -13.31 4.05
C GLN A 443 0.97 -12.16 3.25
N PRO A 444 1.09 -12.29 1.91
CA PRO A 444 1.86 -11.36 1.08
C PRO A 444 1.31 -9.93 1.03
N GLU A 445 0.08 -9.69 1.46
CA GLU A 445 -0.58 -8.39 1.37
C GLU A 445 -0.62 -7.62 2.71
N THR A 446 0.08 -8.12 3.74
CA THR A 446 0.16 -7.49 5.05
C THR A 446 1.54 -6.87 5.30
N ARG A 447 1.70 -6.19 6.44
CA ARG A 447 3.02 -5.73 6.89
C ARG A 447 3.78 -6.88 7.53
N HIS A 448 5.10 -6.89 7.35
CA HIS A 448 5.98 -7.97 7.80
C HIS A 448 7.00 -7.48 8.84
N ASN A 449 6.73 -6.37 9.53
CA ASN A 449 7.58 -5.91 10.61
C ASN A 449 7.39 -6.77 11.87
N MET A 450 8.38 -6.81 12.72
CA MET A 450 8.41 -7.66 13.90
C MET A 450 7.32 -7.28 14.92
N ASP A 451 7.10 -5.97 15.13
CA ASP A 451 6.09 -5.49 16.09
C ASP A 451 4.70 -6.01 15.76
N ASP A 452 4.28 -5.84 14.48
CA ASP A 452 2.96 -6.26 14.02
C ASP A 452 2.81 -7.80 14.08
N MET A 453 3.88 -8.54 13.77
CA MET A 453 3.89 -10.00 13.87
C MET A 453 3.87 -10.47 15.33
N ALA A 454 4.60 -9.84 16.22
CA ALA A 454 4.62 -10.17 17.65
C ALA A 454 3.23 -9.94 18.29
N GLU A 455 2.59 -8.82 17.97
CA GLU A 455 1.21 -8.57 18.40
C GLU A 455 0.24 -9.64 17.87
N THR A 456 0.39 -10.05 16.59
CA THR A 456 -0.51 -11.00 15.93
C THR A 456 -0.34 -12.43 16.40
N TYR A 457 0.89 -12.92 16.40
CA TYR A 457 1.17 -14.35 16.62
C TYR A 457 1.50 -14.70 18.06
N LEU A 458 2.00 -13.73 18.84
CA LEU A 458 2.47 -13.96 20.21
C LEU A 458 1.62 -13.23 21.26
N ASP A 459 0.70 -12.36 20.85
CA ASP A 459 -0.05 -11.47 21.75
C ASP A 459 0.92 -10.64 22.64
N TYR A 460 2.01 -10.17 22.00
CA TYR A 460 3.14 -9.52 22.66
C TYR A 460 3.41 -8.15 22.07
N LYS A 461 3.57 -7.14 22.93
CA LYS A 461 3.97 -5.78 22.56
C LYS A 461 5.47 -5.62 22.80
N THR A 462 6.21 -5.44 21.72
CA THR A 462 7.65 -5.16 21.71
C THR A 462 7.97 -3.75 22.21
N ILE A 463 9.20 -3.52 22.62
CA ILE A 463 9.76 -2.19 22.84
C ILE A 463 9.99 -1.57 21.45
N ARG A 464 9.53 -0.34 21.25
CA ARG A 464 9.78 0.36 19.99
C ARG A 464 11.08 1.12 20.01
N ILE A 465 11.79 1.15 18.89
CA ILE A 465 13.04 1.89 18.76
C ILE A 465 12.88 3.37 19.10
N GLU A 466 11.71 3.97 18.79
CA GLU A 466 11.43 5.37 19.13
C GLU A 466 11.32 5.62 20.65
N GLU A 467 11.08 4.57 21.44
CA GLU A 467 11.10 4.67 22.92
C GLU A 467 12.52 4.81 23.45
N LEU A 468 13.53 4.31 22.72
CA LEU A 468 14.94 4.41 23.07
C LEU A 468 15.60 5.68 22.52
N ILE A 469 15.52 5.89 21.19
CA ILE A 469 16.25 6.94 20.49
C ILE A 469 15.43 8.19 20.19
N GLY A 470 14.13 8.17 20.53
CA GLY A 470 13.20 9.27 20.28
C GLY A 470 12.56 9.23 18.89
N PRO A 471 11.54 10.07 18.65
CA PRO A 471 10.79 10.08 17.40
C PRO A 471 11.62 10.52 16.20
N LYS A 472 11.27 10.04 15.01
CA LYS A 472 11.92 10.39 13.75
C LYS A 472 11.98 11.90 13.54
N GLY A 473 13.16 12.43 13.27
CA GLY A 473 13.37 13.86 12.98
C GLY A 473 14.68 14.44 13.51
N LYS A 474 14.78 15.78 13.50
CA LYS A 474 15.98 16.54 13.93
C LYS A 474 16.26 16.46 15.43
N GLY A 475 16.44 15.40 16.03
CA GLY A 475 16.71 15.23 17.48
C GLY A 475 16.67 13.77 17.86
N GLN A 476 16.47 12.88 16.89
CA GLN A 476 16.58 11.45 17.10
C GLN A 476 18.04 11.12 17.39
N LYS A 477 18.27 10.37 18.47
CA LYS A 477 19.60 9.89 18.87
C LYS A 477 20.02 8.72 17.96
N SER A 478 21.31 8.43 17.93
CA SER A 478 21.82 7.16 17.41
C SER A 478 21.79 6.11 18.53
N MET A 479 21.66 4.82 18.17
CA MET A 479 21.86 3.73 19.15
C MET A 479 23.22 3.79 19.83
N ARG A 480 24.23 4.33 19.14
CA ARG A 480 25.58 4.55 19.68
C ARG A 480 25.63 5.58 20.82
N ASP A 481 24.65 6.49 20.90
CA ASP A 481 24.58 7.52 21.94
C ASP A 481 24.06 6.98 23.29
N LEU A 482 23.54 5.75 23.30
CA LEU A 482 22.98 5.09 24.47
C LEU A 482 24.01 4.21 25.16
N GLN A 483 23.86 4.04 26.49
CA GLN A 483 24.70 3.10 27.24
C GLN A 483 24.23 1.65 26.95
N PRO A 484 25.11 0.64 26.98
CA PRO A 484 24.76 -0.75 26.80
C PRO A 484 23.62 -1.22 27.74
N SER A 485 23.56 -0.68 28.96
CA SER A 485 22.48 -0.95 29.92
C SER A 485 21.11 -0.39 29.54
N GLU A 486 21.05 0.56 28.60
CA GLU A 486 19.80 1.11 28.08
C GLU A 486 19.32 0.35 26.84
N VAL A 487 20.23 -0.31 26.10
CA VAL A 487 19.98 -1.00 24.82
C VAL A 487 19.70 -2.49 25.01
N TYR A 488 20.31 -3.15 26.01
CA TYR A 488 20.37 -4.62 26.07
C TYR A 488 19.01 -5.29 26.14
N GLU A 489 18.01 -4.71 26.82
CA GLU A 489 16.68 -5.29 26.92
C GLU A 489 15.96 -5.25 25.57
N TYR A 490 16.08 -4.16 24.83
CA TYR A 490 15.53 -4.00 23.49
C TYR A 490 16.16 -5.01 22.52
N ALA A 491 17.50 -5.02 22.42
CA ALA A 491 18.23 -5.88 21.50
C ALA A 491 18.05 -7.38 21.81
N ALA A 492 18.03 -7.74 23.10
CA ALA A 492 17.77 -9.13 23.53
C ALA A 492 16.32 -9.54 23.24
N GLU A 493 15.35 -8.62 23.39
CA GLU A 493 13.96 -8.83 23.01
C GLU A 493 13.84 -9.15 21.51
N ASP A 494 14.53 -8.41 20.65
CA ASP A 494 14.48 -8.60 19.19
C ASP A 494 14.96 -10.02 18.79
N ALA A 495 16.05 -10.50 19.37
CA ALA A 495 16.53 -11.87 19.13
C ALA A 495 15.56 -12.95 19.66
N ASP A 496 14.97 -12.77 20.85
CA ASP A 496 14.04 -13.71 21.45
C ASP A 496 12.68 -13.74 20.70
N ILE A 497 12.10 -12.57 20.42
CA ILE A 497 10.82 -12.48 19.69
C ILE A 497 10.95 -13.06 18.30
N THR A 498 12.08 -12.84 17.62
CA THR A 498 12.38 -13.45 16.33
C THR A 498 12.40 -14.98 16.42
N LEU A 499 13.00 -15.56 17.47
CA LEU A 499 12.96 -17.01 17.70
C LEU A 499 11.53 -17.52 17.93
N GLN A 500 10.76 -16.82 18.76
CA GLN A 500 9.36 -17.19 19.04
C GLN A 500 8.50 -17.10 17.77
N LEU A 501 8.69 -16.07 16.95
CA LEU A 501 8.01 -15.91 15.65
C LEU A 501 8.37 -17.05 14.68
N LYS A 502 9.65 -17.42 14.57
CA LYS A 502 10.06 -18.60 13.77
C LYS A 502 9.28 -19.84 14.17
N ASN A 503 9.14 -20.11 15.48
CA ASN A 503 8.43 -21.27 16.00
C ASN A 503 6.91 -21.26 15.67
N LYS A 504 6.33 -20.10 15.43
CA LYS A 504 4.93 -19.94 14.96
C LYS A 504 4.79 -19.99 13.44
N LEU A 505 5.71 -19.38 12.71
CA LEU A 505 5.61 -19.22 11.25
C LEU A 505 6.01 -20.49 10.49
N GLU A 506 7.00 -21.25 10.96
CA GLU A 506 7.46 -22.48 10.29
C GLU A 506 6.35 -23.52 10.12
N PRO A 507 5.53 -23.87 11.15
CA PRO A 507 4.40 -24.77 10.95
C PRO A 507 3.35 -24.26 9.97
N GLU A 508 3.11 -22.94 9.93
CA GLU A 508 2.18 -22.35 8.98
C GLU A 508 2.70 -22.38 7.53
N LEU A 509 4.01 -22.18 7.30
CA LEU A 509 4.63 -22.39 5.99
C LEU A 509 4.42 -23.83 5.50
N LYS A 510 4.66 -24.80 6.37
CA LYS A 510 4.47 -26.23 6.05
C LYS A 510 3.01 -26.55 5.72
N LYS A 511 2.07 -26.08 6.55
CA LYS A 511 0.63 -26.26 6.34
C LYS A 511 0.15 -25.66 5.02
N ARG A 512 0.73 -24.54 4.59
CA ARG A 512 0.38 -23.87 3.33
C ARG A 512 1.13 -24.40 2.12
N GLY A 513 2.04 -25.36 2.30
CA GLY A 513 2.86 -25.91 1.21
C GLY A 513 3.90 -24.94 0.64
N ALA A 514 4.21 -23.86 1.37
CA ALA A 514 5.17 -22.84 0.94
C ALA A 514 6.59 -23.05 1.50
N TYR A 515 6.80 -24.12 2.29
CA TYR A 515 8.08 -24.36 2.98
C TYR A 515 9.21 -24.69 2.00
N ASP A 516 8.93 -25.45 0.94
CA ASP A 516 9.95 -25.78 -0.08
C ASP A 516 10.34 -24.55 -0.88
N LEU A 517 9.40 -23.68 -1.24
CA LEU A 517 9.66 -22.39 -1.87
C LEU A 517 10.55 -21.53 -0.96
N PHE A 518 10.21 -21.46 0.33
CA PHE A 518 10.99 -20.73 1.32
C PHE A 518 12.42 -21.23 1.40
N CYS A 519 12.63 -22.53 1.59
CA CYS A 519 13.96 -23.12 1.79
C CYS A 519 14.81 -23.16 0.53
N ASN A 520 14.21 -23.39 -0.65
CA ASN A 520 14.94 -23.66 -1.88
C ASN A 520 15.12 -22.42 -2.77
N ILE A 521 14.31 -21.40 -2.61
CA ILE A 521 14.37 -20.18 -3.41
C ILE A 521 14.59 -18.94 -2.55
N GLU A 522 13.67 -18.63 -1.62
CA GLU A 522 13.74 -17.33 -0.93
C GLU A 522 14.95 -17.20 0.00
N MET A 523 15.24 -18.23 0.79
CA MET A 523 16.41 -18.19 1.69
C MET A 523 17.74 -18.20 0.93
N PRO A 524 17.97 -19.08 -0.08
CA PRO A 524 19.20 -19.06 -0.86
C PRO A 524 19.40 -17.78 -1.70
N LEU A 525 18.32 -17.07 -2.03
CA LEU A 525 18.41 -15.80 -2.76
C LEU A 525 18.93 -14.64 -1.89
N MET A 526 18.66 -14.67 -0.60
CA MET A 526 18.98 -13.56 0.30
C MET A 526 20.48 -13.18 0.30
N PRO A 527 21.46 -14.12 0.45
CA PRO A 527 22.88 -13.78 0.33
C PRO A 527 23.28 -13.31 -1.08
N VAL A 528 22.59 -13.76 -2.13
CA VAL A 528 22.82 -13.24 -3.49
C VAL A 528 22.48 -11.77 -3.59
N LEU A 529 21.32 -11.38 -3.05
CA LEU A 529 20.88 -9.99 -3.03
C LEU A 529 21.80 -9.12 -2.16
N ALA A 530 22.19 -9.60 -0.99
CA ALA A 530 23.14 -8.90 -0.11
C ALA A 530 24.47 -8.62 -0.85
N GLU A 531 25.02 -9.62 -1.56
CA GLU A 531 26.23 -9.43 -2.34
C GLU A 531 26.02 -8.41 -3.49
N MET A 532 24.90 -8.46 -4.19
CA MET A 532 24.58 -7.49 -5.24
C MET A 532 24.46 -6.07 -4.70
N GLU A 533 23.80 -5.89 -3.56
CA GLU A 533 23.65 -4.59 -2.90
C GLU A 533 25.01 -4.03 -2.46
N MET A 534 25.85 -4.88 -1.89
CA MET A 534 27.23 -4.50 -1.50
C MET A 534 28.12 -4.22 -2.70
N ASN A 535 27.97 -4.96 -3.82
CA ASN A 535 28.67 -4.68 -5.04
C ASN A 535 28.33 -3.29 -5.58
N GLY A 536 27.04 -2.92 -5.54
CA GLY A 536 26.54 -1.68 -6.10
C GLY A 536 26.80 -1.54 -7.60
N VAL A 537 26.46 -0.40 -8.16
CA VAL A 537 26.65 -0.09 -9.57
C VAL A 537 27.36 1.25 -9.74
N ARG A 538 28.27 1.32 -10.71
CA ARG A 538 28.96 2.56 -11.06
C ARG A 538 28.17 3.40 -12.04
N ILE A 539 28.27 4.71 -11.86
CA ILE A 539 27.60 5.70 -12.70
C ILE A 539 28.66 6.65 -13.27
N ASP A 540 28.60 6.89 -14.59
CA ASP A 540 29.33 7.95 -15.25
C ASP A 540 28.64 9.29 -15.00
N THR A 541 29.16 10.01 -14.02
CA THR A 541 28.62 11.33 -13.61
C THR A 541 28.81 12.41 -14.68
N GLN A 542 29.84 12.29 -15.53
CA GLN A 542 30.09 13.24 -16.61
C GLN A 542 29.03 13.08 -17.71
N SER A 543 28.73 11.85 -18.09
CA SER A 543 27.63 11.54 -19.04
C SER A 543 26.29 12.08 -18.52
N LEU A 544 25.94 11.84 -17.24
CA LEU A 544 24.70 12.37 -16.66
C LEU A 544 24.68 13.90 -16.62
N LYS A 545 25.80 14.55 -16.37
CA LYS A 545 25.88 16.03 -16.38
C LYS A 545 25.64 16.62 -17.78
N GLU A 546 26.14 15.96 -18.81
CA GLU A 546 25.88 16.34 -20.20
C GLU A 546 24.41 16.13 -20.57
N THR A 547 23.85 14.99 -20.18
CA THR A 547 22.42 14.68 -20.35
C THR A 547 21.55 15.69 -19.60
N SER A 548 21.90 16.06 -18.35
CA SER A 548 21.18 17.07 -17.57
C SER A 548 21.11 18.41 -18.31
N ARG A 549 22.24 18.85 -18.86
CA ARG A 549 22.29 20.11 -19.63
C ARG A 549 21.36 20.05 -20.86
N THR A 550 21.47 19.00 -21.67
CA THR A 550 20.68 18.85 -22.89
C THR A 550 19.17 18.77 -22.61
N LEU A 551 18.79 17.97 -21.59
CA LEU A 551 17.36 17.84 -21.23
C LEU A 551 16.81 19.12 -20.60
N THR A 552 17.62 19.85 -19.84
CA THR A 552 17.23 21.15 -19.25
C THR A 552 17.02 22.21 -20.32
N GLU A 553 17.94 22.31 -21.27
CA GLU A 553 17.80 23.22 -22.44
C GLU A 553 16.51 22.91 -23.22
N ARG A 554 16.28 21.65 -23.57
CA ARG A 554 15.05 21.20 -24.26
C ARG A 554 13.79 21.44 -23.42
N MET A 555 13.82 21.19 -22.12
CA MET A 555 12.69 21.45 -21.24
C MET A 555 12.32 22.94 -21.21
N HIS A 556 13.33 23.83 -21.23
CA HIS A 556 13.12 25.27 -21.26
C HIS A 556 12.52 25.76 -22.59
N GLU A 557 12.96 25.21 -23.71
CA GLU A 557 12.37 25.49 -25.05
C GLU A 557 10.90 25.07 -25.08
N ILE A 558 10.58 23.89 -24.53
CA ILE A 558 9.20 23.39 -24.46
C ILE A 558 8.36 24.28 -23.53
N GLU A 559 8.90 24.72 -22.39
CA GLU A 559 8.24 25.64 -21.49
C GLU A 559 7.86 26.96 -22.15
N GLN A 560 8.80 27.55 -22.88
CA GLN A 560 8.52 28.77 -23.64
C GLN A 560 7.40 28.55 -24.69
N ARG A 561 7.45 27.45 -25.44
CA ARG A 561 6.42 27.11 -26.41
C ARG A 561 5.05 26.86 -25.76
N ILE A 562 5.00 26.24 -24.62
CA ILE A 562 3.74 26.05 -23.83
C ILE A 562 3.17 27.41 -23.44
N HIS A 563 3.99 28.35 -22.96
CA HIS A 563 3.56 29.68 -22.56
C HIS A 563 3.08 30.52 -23.76
N GLU A 564 3.75 30.40 -24.91
CA GLU A 564 3.33 31.02 -26.17
C GLU A 564 1.96 30.48 -26.62
N LEU A 565 1.79 29.16 -26.68
CA LEU A 565 0.53 28.52 -27.06
C LEU A 565 -0.63 28.86 -26.08
N ALA A 566 -0.32 28.99 -24.80
CA ALA A 566 -1.30 29.39 -23.76
C ALA A 566 -1.59 30.91 -23.81
N GLY A 567 -0.72 31.70 -24.37
CA GLY A 567 -0.75 33.17 -24.35
C GLY A 567 -0.59 33.76 -22.96
N MET A 568 0.07 33.04 -22.04
CA MET A 568 0.38 33.45 -20.67
C MET A 568 1.39 32.54 -20.02
N GLU A 569 2.14 33.08 -19.04
CA GLU A 569 2.96 32.30 -18.14
C GLU A 569 2.10 31.65 -17.06
N PHE A 570 2.42 30.41 -16.70
CA PHE A 570 1.80 29.65 -15.61
C PHE A 570 2.71 28.53 -15.16
N ASN A 571 2.48 27.98 -13.97
CA ASN A 571 3.25 26.85 -13.45
C ASN A 571 2.77 25.52 -14.05
N ILE A 572 3.52 24.99 -15.04
CA ILE A 572 3.24 23.72 -15.74
C ILE A 572 3.28 22.51 -14.77
N ALA A 573 4.02 22.62 -13.67
CA ALA A 573 4.04 21.60 -12.64
C ALA A 573 2.78 21.58 -11.76
N SER A 574 1.93 22.62 -11.82
CA SER A 574 0.69 22.69 -11.06
C SER A 574 -0.48 22.07 -11.83
N PRO A 575 -1.00 20.89 -11.41
CA PRO A 575 -2.17 20.30 -12.07
C PRO A 575 -3.38 21.23 -12.14
N LYS A 576 -3.53 22.11 -11.13
CA LYS A 576 -4.61 23.09 -11.06
C LYS A 576 -4.47 24.13 -12.19
N GLN A 577 -3.30 24.76 -12.30
CA GLN A 577 -3.07 25.79 -13.33
C GLN A 577 -3.13 25.22 -14.73
N VAL A 578 -2.56 24.02 -14.95
CA VAL A 578 -2.68 23.30 -16.22
C VAL A 578 -4.16 23.06 -16.57
N GLY A 579 -4.97 22.63 -15.62
CA GLY A 579 -6.41 22.42 -15.85
C GLY A 579 -7.17 23.70 -16.17
N GLU A 580 -6.88 24.81 -15.47
CA GLU A 580 -7.46 26.12 -15.73
C GLU A 580 -7.09 26.63 -17.15
N VAL A 581 -5.82 26.49 -17.56
CA VAL A 581 -5.37 26.90 -18.89
C VAL A 581 -6.01 26.05 -19.98
N LEU A 582 -5.92 24.73 -19.90
CA LEU A 582 -6.41 23.82 -20.94
C LEU A 582 -7.94 23.85 -21.10
N PHE A 583 -8.68 23.88 -19.98
CA PHE A 583 -10.13 23.62 -20.00
C PHE A 583 -10.99 24.87 -19.79
N GLU A 584 -10.49 25.92 -19.13
CA GLU A 584 -11.25 27.16 -18.96
C GLU A 584 -10.85 28.22 -19.97
N LYS A 585 -9.54 28.42 -20.15
CA LYS A 585 -9.05 29.47 -21.04
C LYS A 585 -9.04 29.02 -22.52
N MET A 586 -8.36 27.91 -22.80
CA MET A 586 -8.22 27.41 -24.19
C MET A 586 -9.42 26.57 -24.63
N LYS A 587 -10.19 26.00 -23.69
CA LYS A 587 -11.40 25.19 -23.94
C LYS A 587 -11.16 24.08 -24.98
N ILE A 588 -10.04 23.36 -24.86
CA ILE A 588 -9.63 22.29 -25.78
C ILE A 588 -10.65 21.13 -25.86
N VAL A 589 -11.54 21.00 -24.89
CA VAL A 589 -12.70 20.09 -24.88
C VAL A 589 -13.90 20.80 -24.23
N GLU A 590 -15.12 20.47 -24.69
CA GLU A 590 -16.37 21.05 -24.15
C GLU A 590 -16.67 20.60 -22.72
N LYS A 591 -16.38 19.32 -22.42
CA LYS A 591 -16.61 18.72 -21.08
C LYS A 591 -15.33 18.05 -20.58
N ALA A 592 -14.60 18.72 -19.71
CA ALA A 592 -13.42 18.17 -19.08
C ALA A 592 -13.76 17.43 -17.78
N LYS A 593 -13.09 16.30 -17.54
CA LYS A 593 -13.25 15.49 -16.34
C LYS A 593 -12.74 16.25 -15.13
N LYS A 594 -13.52 16.29 -14.04
CA LYS A 594 -13.14 16.92 -12.77
C LYS A 594 -13.03 15.90 -11.65
N THR A 595 -12.19 16.18 -10.69
CA THR A 595 -12.09 15.42 -9.44
C THR A 595 -13.31 15.66 -8.55
N LYS A 596 -13.49 14.86 -7.50
CA LYS A 596 -14.52 15.06 -6.47
C LYS A 596 -14.45 16.45 -5.81
N THR A 597 -13.28 17.10 -5.81
CA THR A 597 -13.05 18.45 -5.29
C THR A 597 -13.25 19.57 -6.33
N GLY A 598 -13.78 19.23 -7.52
CA GLY A 598 -14.05 20.19 -8.58
C GLY A 598 -12.83 20.63 -9.40
N GLN A 599 -11.64 20.12 -9.11
CA GLN A 599 -10.42 20.39 -9.86
C GLN A 599 -10.38 19.56 -11.15
N TYR A 600 -9.89 20.14 -12.23
CA TYR A 600 -9.71 19.39 -13.48
C TYR A 600 -8.70 18.27 -13.35
N VAL A 601 -9.01 17.11 -13.91
CA VAL A 601 -8.12 15.97 -13.97
C VAL A 601 -7.11 16.21 -15.10
N THR A 602 -5.82 16.30 -14.74
CA THR A 602 -4.71 16.48 -15.70
C THR A 602 -3.65 15.40 -15.51
N ASN A 603 -4.08 14.17 -15.12
CA ASN A 603 -3.17 13.03 -15.05
C ASN A 603 -2.73 12.60 -16.46
N GLU A 604 -1.72 11.75 -16.52
CA GLU A 604 -1.11 11.32 -17.78
C GLU A 604 -2.14 10.66 -18.72
N GLU A 605 -3.02 9.82 -18.19
CA GLU A 605 -4.08 9.11 -18.94
C GLU A 605 -5.02 10.09 -19.65
N VAL A 606 -5.52 11.11 -18.93
CA VAL A 606 -6.40 12.14 -19.51
C VAL A 606 -5.66 12.97 -20.53
N LEU A 607 -4.42 13.41 -20.26
CA LEU A 607 -3.64 14.19 -21.22
C LEU A 607 -3.26 13.37 -22.45
N GLN A 608 -2.93 12.08 -22.31
CA GLN A 608 -2.67 11.20 -23.46
C GLN A 608 -3.91 11.08 -24.37
N SER A 609 -5.11 10.95 -23.80
CA SER A 609 -6.35 10.92 -24.58
C SER A 609 -6.65 12.23 -25.34
N LEU A 610 -6.02 13.32 -24.92
CA LEU A 610 -6.18 14.66 -25.50
C LEU A 610 -5.01 15.09 -26.41
N LYS A 611 -3.98 14.26 -26.55
CA LYS A 611 -2.75 14.57 -27.29
C LYS A 611 -3.00 15.03 -28.72
N GLY A 612 -3.99 14.48 -29.40
CA GLY A 612 -4.37 14.85 -30.75
C GLY A 612 -5.29 16.08 -30.86
N LYS A 613 -5.71 16.70 -29.75
CA LYS A 613 -6.65 17.82 -29.73
C LYS A 613 -5.97 19.17 -29.87
N HIS A 614 -4.79 19.34 -29.29
CA HIS A 614 -4.01 20.58 -29.35
C HIS A 614 -2.54 20.31 -29.04
N GLU A 615 -1.61 20.98 -29.74
CA GLU A 615 -0.15 20.85 -29.62
C GLU A 615 0.33 21.03 -28.16
N ILE A 616 -0.23 21.98 -27.42
CA ILE A 616 0.11 22.25 -26.04
C ILE A 616 0.02 21.02 -25.12
N VAL A 617 -0.88 20.07 -25.44
CA VAL A 617 -1.04 18.84 -24.63
C VAL A 617 0.15 17.92 -24.80
N ALA A 618 0.65 17.78 -26.04
CA ALA A 618 1.86 17.02 -26.33
C ALA A 618 3.08 17.62 -25.62
N ASP A 619 3.20 18.95 -25.68
CA ASP A 619 4.29 19.69 -25.04
C ASP A 619 4.23 19.59 -23.49
N ILE A 620 3.06 19.66 -22.88
CA ILE A 620 2.90 19.48 -21.44
C ILE A 620 3.28 18.03 -21.01
N LEU A 621 2.90 17.03 -21.79
CA LEU A 621 3.29 15.63 -21.53
C LEU A 621 4.80 15.46 -21.63
N GLU A 622 5.42 16.02 -22.65
CA GLU A 622 6.86 15.98 -22.84
C GLU A 622 7.61 16.73 -21.73
N HIS A 623 7.21 17.95 -21.40
CA HIS A 623 7.77 18.72 -20.29
C HIS A 623 7.73 17.96 -18.97
N ARG A 624 6.58 17.32 -18.64
CA ARG A 624 6.43 16.51 -17.43
C ARG A 624 7.34 15.28 -17.47
N GLY A 625 7.46 14.64 -18.63
CA GLY A 625 8.38 13.52 -18.85
C GLY A 625 9.82 13.90 -18.55
N LEU A 626 10.31 14.99 -19.20
CA LEU A 626 11.67 15.51 -18.99
C LEU A 626 11.92 15.90 -17.53
N LYS A 627 10.98 16.60 -16.90
CA LYS A 627 11.08 17.00 -15.49
C LYS A 627 11.20 15.80 -14.56
N LYS A 628 10.45 14.73 -14.84
CA LYS A 628 10.51 13.47 -14.08
C LYS A 628 11.87 12.79 -14.28
N LEU A 629 12.37 12.72 -15.52
CA LEU A 629 13.67 12.11 -15.80
C LEU A 629 14.82 12.87 -15.12
N LEU A 630 14.83 14.20 -15.23
CA LEU A 630 15.82 15.06 -14.56
C LEU A 630 15.77 14.87 -13.04
N GLY A 631 14.60 15.05 -12.41
CA GLY A 631 14.46 15.05 -10.96
C GLY A 631 14.62 13.68 -10.32
N THR A 632 14.25 12.59 -11.01
CA THR A 632 14.27 11.24 -10.45
C THR A 632 15.57 10.51 -10.72
N TYR A 633 16.19 10.73 -11.87
CA TYR A 633 17.37 9.98 -12.31
C TYR A 633 18.58 10.86 -12.57
N VAL A 634 18.50 11.77 -13.52
CA VAL A 634 19.69 12.45 -14.07
C VAL A 634 20.40 13.29 -13.00
N ASP A 635 19.66 14.11 -12.25
CA ASP A 635 20.21 14.98 -11.20
C ASP A 635 20.24 14.31 -9.81
N ALA A 636 19.46 13.24 -9.61
CA ALA A 636 19.37 12.54 -8.35
C ALA A 636 20.47 11.48 -8.18
N LEU A 637 20.70 10.65 -9.21
CA LEU A 637 21.65 9.52 -9.13
C LEU A 637 23.07 9.95 -8.72
N PRO A 638 23.67 11.04 -9.26
CA PRO A 638 24.98 11.47 -8.82
C PRO A 638 25.10 11.80 -7.33
N LYS A 639 24.00 12.25 -6.71
CA LYS A 639 23.94 12.59 -5.28
C LYS A 639 23.83 11.37 -4.39
N LEU A 640 23.46 10.22 -4.96
CA LEU A 640 23.31 8.95 -4.26
C LEU A 640 24.57 8.08 -4.30
N ILE A 641 25.62 8.54 -4.98
CA ILE A 641 26.88 7.83 -5.00
C ILE A 641 27.47 7.86 -3.59
N ASN A 642 27.67 6.67 -3.03
CA ASN A 642 28.30 6.53 -1.74
C ASN A 642 29.78 6.96 -1.81
N PRO A 643 30.22 7.92 -0.98
CA PRO A 643 31.58 8.47 -1.07
C PRO A 643 32.67 7.45 -0.71
N ARG A 644 32.36 6.41 0.07
CA ARG A 644 33.31 5.35 0.47
C ARG A 644 33.54 4.35 -0.66
N THR A 645 32.47 3.97 -1.38
CA THR A 645 32.54 2.93 -2.43
C THR A 645 32.64 3.49 -3.83
N GLY A 646 32.23 4.75 -4.05
CA GLY A 646 32.12 5.36 -5.37
C GLY A 646 30.99 4.79 -6.23
N ARG A 647 30.01 4.11 -5.63
CA ARG A 647 28.92 3.40 -6.29
C ARG A 647 27.56 3.78 -5.73
N ILE A 648 26.51 3.45 -6.47
CA ILE A 648 25.13 3.49 -5.98
C ILE A 648 24.74 2.11 -5.49
N HIS A 649 24.19 2.05 -4.29
CA HIS A 649 23.71 0.83 -3.65
C HIS A 649 22.18 0.91 -3.57
N THR A 650 21.48 0.16 -4.39
CA THR A 650 20.02 -0.02 -4.29
C THR A 650 19.71 -1.13 -3.31
N SER A 651 18.52 -1.15 -2.75
CA SER A 651 18.02 -2.27 -1.96
C SER A 651 17.04 -3.10 -2.78
N PHE A 652 17.25 -4.43 -2.86
CA PHE A 652 16.36 -5.39 -3.52
C PHE A 652 15.44 -6.04 -2.47
N ASN A 653 14.13 -5.81 -2.58
CA ASN A 653 13.16 -6.27 -1.61
C ASN A 653 12.40 -7.51 -2.12
N GLN A 654 12.39 -8.57 -1.31
CA GLN A 654 11.69 -9.84 -1.60
C GLN A 654 10.22 -9.80 -1.17
N THR A 655 9.80 -8.87 -0.30
CA THR A 655 8.53 -8.90 0.43
C THR A 655 7.53 -7.79 0.05
N VAL A 656 7.82 -7.02 -1.01
CA VAL A 656 7.00 -5.86 -1.39
C VAL A 656 5.94 -6.19 -2.43
N THR A 657 6.26 -7.03 -3.41
CA THR A 657 5.33 -7.32 -4.51
C THR A 657 4.49 -8.55 -4.24
N ALA A 658 3.19 -8.49 -4.50
CA ALA A 658 2.29 -9.65 -4.34
C ALA A 658 2.52 -10.78 -5.36
N THR A 659 3.35 -10.57 -6.38
CA THR A 659 3.65 -11.54 -7.45
C THR A 659 4.92 -12.36 -7.21
N GLY A 660 5.71 -12.02 -6.18
CA GLY A 660 7.03 -12.63 -5.97
C GLY A 660 8.18 -11.97 -6.74
N ARG A 661 7.89 -10.98 -7.59
CA ARG A 661 8.95 -10.17 -8.22
C ARG A 661 9.75 -9.40 -7.17
N LEU A 662 11.03 -9.20 -7.42
CA LEU A 662 11.83 -8.27 -6.63
C LEU A 662 11.38 -6.84 -6.91
N SER A 663 11.47 -5.98 -5.92
CA SER A 663 11.39 -4.52 -6.11
C SER A 663 12.72 -3.90 -5.72
N SER A 664 13.02 -2.75 -6.30
CA SER A 664 14.24 -1.98 -6.01
C SER A 664 13.84 -0.64 -5.37
N SER A 665 14.55 -0.25 -4.31
CA SER A 665 14.32 1.02 -3.61
C SER A 665 15.63 1.68 -3.20
N ASP A 666 15.59 2.98 -3.00
CA ASP A 666 16.63 3.83 -2.46
C ASP A 666 18.01 3.76 -3.19
N PRO A 667 18.05 3.93 -4.55
CA PRO A 667 17.02 4.33 -5.48
C PRO A 667 16.34 3.16 -6.22
N ASN A 668 15.13 3.37 -6.77
CA ASN A 668 14.50 2.37 -7.63
C ASN A 668 15.15 2.35 -9.02
N LEU A 669 16.02 1.38 -9.27
CA LEU A 669 16.73 1.20 -10.54
C LEU A 669 15.95 0.35 -11.56
N GLN A 670 14.89 -0.34 -11.15
CA GLN A 670 14.05 -1.16 -12.04
C GLN A 670 13.07 -0.32 -12.88
N ASN A 671 12.85 0.94 -12.53
CA ASN A 671 11.93 1.84 -13.23
C ASN A 671 12.63 2.82 -14.20
N ILE A 672 13.91 2.61 -14.48
CA ILE A 672 14.63 3.42 -15.48
C ILE A 672 14.02 3.14 -16.85
N PRO A 673 13.60 4.19 -17.61
CA PRO A 673 12.90 4.00 -18.87
C PRO A 673 13.73 3.23 -19.89
N VAL A 674 13.11 2.25 -20.52
CA VAL A 674 13.71 1.43 -21.61
C VAL A 674 13.47 2.09 -22.98
N ARG A 675 12.34 2.81 -23.11
CA ARG A 675 11.87 3.38 -24.38
C ARG A 675 12.14 4.88 -24.44
N GLY A 676 12.42 5.35 -25.65
CA GLY A 676 12.74 6.76 -25.93
C GLY A 676 14.24 7.07 -25.80
N GLU A 677 14.69 8.06 -26.57
CA GLU A 677 16.12 8.45 -26.60
C GLU A 677 16.61 8.93 -25.22
N ASP A 678 15.78 9.66 -24.49
CA ASP A 678 16.14 10.18 -23.17
C ASP A 678 16.37 9.07 -22.12
N GLY A 679 15.60 7.96 -22.21
CA GLY A 679 15.80 6.78 -21.38
C GLY A 679 17.11 6.04 -21.71
N LYS A 680 17.45 5.98 -22.98
CA LYS A 680 18.72 5.39 -23.45
C LYS A 680 19.93 6.13 -22.90
N GLU A 681 19.91 7.47 -22.89
CA GLU A 681 21.00 8.28 -22.35
C GLU A 681 21.21 8.02 -20.84
N ILE A 682 20.15 7.78 -20.08
CA ILE A 682 20.28 7.40 -18.66
C ILE A 682 20.92 6.03 -18.52
N ARG A 683 20.54 5.02 -19.32
CA ARG A 683 21.15 3.69 -19.30
C ARG A 683 22.61 3.69 -19.71
N LYS A 684 23.01 4.59 -20.61
CA LYS A 684 24.39 4.78 -21.02
C LYS A 684 25.31 5.22 -19.86
N ALA A 685 24.76 5.88 -18.86
CA ALA A 685 25.51 6.28 -17.68
C ALA A 685 25.85 5.13 -16.72
N PHE A 686 25.20 3.97 -16.83
CA PHE A 686 25.51 2.79 -16.03
C PHE A 686 26.68 2.03 -16.65
N VAL A 687 27.81 2.02 -15.96
CA VAL A 687 29.09 1.51 -16.45
C VAL A 687 29.63 0.40 -15.56
N PRO A 688 30.44 -0.54 -16.09
CA PRO A 688 31.08 -1.56 -15.30
C PRO A 688 32.23 -1.00 -14.44
N GLU A 689 32.85 -1.84 -13.64
CA GLU A 689 34.08 -1.52 -12.92
C GLU A 689 35.22 -1.17 -13.90
N PRO A 690 36.21 -0.36 -13.47
CA PRO A 690 37.36 -0.06 -14.29
C PRO A 690 38.07 -1.35 -14.76
N GLY A 691 38.29 -1.47 -16.07
CA GLY A 691 38.91 -2.64 -16.67
C GLY A 691 37.95 -3.81 -16.90
N CYS A 692 36.67 -3.68 -16.58
CA CYS A 692 35.63 -4.66 -16.87
C CYS A 692 34.77 -4.26 -18.07
N GLU A 693 34.00 -5.20 -18.60
CA GLU A 693 32.96 -4.99 -19.60
C GLU A 693 31.58 -5.17 -18.95
N PHE A 694 30.59 -4.47 -19.46
CA PHE A 694 29.20 -4.65 -19.06
C PHE A 694 28.60 -5.84 -19.84
N PHE A 695 28.00 -6.76 -19.13
CA PHE A 695 27.31 -7.91 -19.69
C PHE A 695 25.87 -7.93 -19.23
N SER A 696 24.94 -8.09 -20.18
CA SER A 696 23.53 -8.24 -19.92
C SER A 696 23.02 -9.57 -20.45
N ALA A 697 22.16 -10.23 -19.71
CA ALA A 697 21.44 -11.42 -20.18
C ALA A 697 19.96 -11.29 -19.80
N ASP A 698 19.06 -11.43 -20.79
CA ASP A 698 17.63 -11.20 -20.66
C ASP A 698 16.84 -12.41 -21.17
N TYR A 699 15.76 -12.77 -20.42
CA TYR A 699 14.90 -13.86 -20.89
C TYR A 699 14.04 -13.44 -22.08
N SER A 700 14.11 -14.21 -23.13
CA SER A 700 13.27 -14.01 -24.32
C SER A 700 11.83 -14.50 -24.05
N GLN A 701 10.90 -13.56 -23.87
CA GLN A 701 9.46 -13.79 -23.78
C GLN A 701 9.05 -14.80 -22.68
N ILE A 702 9.67 -14.73 -21.51
CA ILE A 702 9.50 -15.71 -20.43
C ILE A 702 8.03 -15.95 -20.04
N GLU A 703 7.22 -14.89 -19.92
CA GLU A 703 5.81 -15.01 -19.54
C GLU A 703 4.97 -15.75 -20.59
N LEU A 704 5.28 -15.57 -21.89
CA LEU A 704 4.62 -16.31 -22.97
C LEU A 704 5.03 -17.79 -22.97
N ARG A 705 6.27 -18.09 -22.65
CA ARG A 705 6.78 -19.46 -22.53
C ARG A 705 6.16 -20.18 -21.32
N VAL A 706 6.01 -19.47 -20.21
CA VAL A 706 5.29 -19.96 -19.03
C VAL A 706 3.82 -20.20 -19.36
N MET A 707 3.16 -19.31 -20.11
CA MET A 707 1.78 -19.52 -20.56
C MET A 707 1.65 -20.74 -21.45
N ALA A 708 2.55 -20.94 -22.42
CA ALA A 708 2.57 -22.12 -23.27
C ALA A 708 2.67 -23.42 -22.46
N HIS A 709 3.53 -23.42 -21.45
CA HIS A 709 3.70 -24.58 -20.57
C HIS A 709 2.46 -24.85 -19.70
N LEU A 710 1.89 -23.79 -19.06
CA LEU A 710 0.75 -23.91 -18.16
C LEU A 710 -0.54 -24.29 -18.90
N SER A 711 -0.76 -23.72 -20.09
CA SER A 711 -1.94 -24.04 -20.91
C SER A 711 -1.82 -25.41 -21.60
N GLY A 712 -0.61 -25.86 -21.88
CA GLY A 712 -0.36 -27.02 -22.69
C GLY A 712 -0.85 -26.87 -24.13
N ASP A 713 -0.91 -25.64 -24.66
CA ASP A 713 -1.33 -25.36 -26.03
C ASP A 713 -0.26 -25.83 -27.03
N GLU A 714 -0.63 -26.79 -27.85
CA GLU A 714 0.30 -27.46 -28.76
C GLU A 714 0.86 -26.51 -29.82
N ASN A 715 0.00 -25.64 -30.38
CA ASN A 715 0.44 -24.66 -31.37
C ASN A 715 1.44 -23.67 -30.78
N MET A 716 1.20 -23.22 -29.55
CA MET A 716 2.08 -22.30 -28.86
C MET A 716 3.42 -22.96 -28.46
N ILE A 717 3.37 -24.22 -28.01
CA ILE A 717 4.55 -25.02 -27.66
C ILE A 717 5.42 -25.28 -28.92
N GLU A 718 4.79 -25.67 -30.03
CA GLU A 718 5.48 -25.93 -31.28
C GLU A 718 6.16 -24.67 -31.84
N ALA A 719 5.44 -23.55 -31.84
CA ALA A 719 6.01 -22.28 -32.28
C ALA A 719 7.27 -21.88 -31.50
N PHE A 720 7.29 -22.12 -30.19
CA PHE A 720 8.49 -21.86 -29.38
C PHE A 720 9.61 -22.89 -29.57
N ARG A 721 9.30 -24.14 -29.84
CA ARG A 721 10.32 -25.21 -30.11
C ARG A 721 10.99 -25.00 -31.45
N GLU A 722 10.25 -24.55 -32.44
CA GLU A 722 10.75 -24.25 -33.77
C GLU A 722 11.43 -22.90 -33.91
N GLY A 723 11.41 -22.09 -32.84
CA GLY A 723 12.03 -20.76 -32.82
C GLY A 723 11.26 -19.72 -33.64
N HIS A 724 9.99 -19.98 -33.93
CA HIS A 724 9.15 -19.03 -34.66
C HIS A 724 8.83 -17.78 -33.84
N ASP A 725 8.76 -16.61 -34.51
CA ASP A 725 8.26 -15.38 -33.91
C ASP A 725 6.75 -15.49 -33.61
N ILE A 726 6.41 -15.78 -32.37
CA ILE A 726 5.02 -15.96 -31.95
C ILE A 726 4.13 -14.75 -32.25
N HIS A 727 4.69 -13.53 -32.29
CA HIS A 727 3.93 -12.33 -32.64
C HIS A 727 3.65 -12.25 -34.13
N ALA A 728 4.64 -12.63 -34.95
CA ALA A 728 4.44 -12.75 -36.40
C ALA A 728 3.48 -13.90 -36.73
N ALA A 729 3.62 -15.06 -36.07
CA ALA A 729 2.72 -16.20 -36.25
C ALA A 729 1.27 -15.86 -35.84
N THR A 730 1.09 -15.13 -34.73
CA THR A 730 -0.24 -14.63 -34.33
C THR A 730 -0.79 -13.64 -35.36
N ALA A 731 -0.01 -12.67 -35.83
CA ALA A 731 -0.43 -11.71 -36.84
C ALA A 731 -0.81 -12.41 -38.13
N ALA A 732 0.01 -13.33 -38.65
CA ALA A 732 -0.23 -14.09 -39.88
C ALA A 732 -1.60 -14.79 -39.86
N LYS A 733 -1.96 -15.43 -38.76
CA LYS A 733 -3.26 -16.10 -38.60
C LYS A 733 -4.44 -15.10 -38.49
N ILE A 734 -4.27 -14.03 -37.71
CA ILE A 734 -5.33 -13.02 -37.53
C ILE A 734 -5.65 -12.31 -38.84
N TYR A 735 -4.60 -11.90 -39.57
CA TYR A 735 -4.74 -11.19 -40.84
C TYR A 735 -4.89 -12.12 -42.05
N LYS A 736 -4.81 -13.46 -41.83
CA LYS A 736 -4.90 -14.50 -42.88
C LYS A 736 -3.84 -14.35 -43.97
N GLU A 737 -2.64 -14.06 -43.56
CA GLU A 737 -1.44 -13.86 -44.39
C GLU A 737 -0.39 -14.93 -44.04
N THR A 738 0.64 -15.09 -44.83
CA THR A 738 1.81 -15.88 -44.46
C THR A 738 2.71 -15.10 -43.52
N ILE A 739 3.55 -15.79 -42.72
CA ILE A 739 4.46 -15.12 -41.75
C ILE A 739 5.35 -14.09 -42.44
N ASP A 740 5.78 -14.37 -43.68
CA ASP A 740 6.67 -13.50 -44.46
C ASP A 740 5.95 -12.24 -44.99
N GLU A 741 4.65 -12.27 -45.10
CA GLU A 741 3.81 -11.13 -45.56
C GLU A 741 3.42 -10.19 -44.42
N VAL A 742 3.61 -10.61 -43.15
CA VAL A 742 3.24 -9.82 -41.98
C VAL A 742 4.05 -8.54 -41.90
N SER A 743 3.35 -7.41 -41.96
CA SER A 743 3.99 -6.10 -41.80
C SER A 743 4.47 -5.86 -40.36
N ARG A 744 5.44 -4.97 -40.23
CA ARG A 744 5.98 -4.57 -38.92
C ARG A 744 4.89 -3.97 -37.99
N ASP A 745 3.89 -3.27 -38.55
CA ASP A 745 2.78 -2.72 -37.80
C ASP A 745 1.85 -3.83 -37.27
N GLN A 746 1.47 -4.75 -38.13
CA GLN A 746 0.64 -5.93 -37.75
C GLN A 746 1.33 -6.77 -36.67
N ARG A 747 2.64 -7.03 -36.83
CA ARG A 747 3.42 -7.72 -35.79
C ARG A 747 3.44 -6.96 -34.47
N THR A 748 3.57 -5.62 -34.52
CA THR A 748 3.56 -4.78 -33.32
C THR A 748 2.19 -4.77 -32.63
N LYS A 749 1.10 -4.70 -33.39
CA LYS A 749 -0.26 -4.84 -32.88
C LYS A 749 -0.48 -6.19 -32.24
N ALA A 750 -0.08 -7.28 -32.93
CA ALA A 750 -0.16 -8.62 -32.39
C ALA A 750 0.68 -8.80 -31.10
N LYS A 751 1.89 -8.23 -31.04
CA LYS A 751 2.70 -8.22 -29.82
C LYS A 751 1.97 -7.58 -28.65
N ARG A 752 1.36 -6.40 -28.86
CA ARG A 752 0.61 -5.71 -27.82
C ARG A 752 -0.68 -6.45 -27.44
N ALA A 753 -1.33 -7.09 -28.41
CA ALA A 753 -2.50 -7.93 -28.19
C ALA A 753 -2.14 -9.17 -27.37
N ASN A 754 -1.10 -9.93 -27.76
CA ASN A 754 -0.64 -11.14 -27.07
C ASN A 754 -0.39 -10.88 -25.58
N PHE A 755 0.37 -9.83 -25.26
CA PHE A 755 0.58 -9.46 -23.86
C PHE A 755 -0.70 -8.98 -23.17
N GLY A 756 -1.53 -8.17 -23.86
CA GLY A 756 -2.79 -7.70 -23.30
C GLY A 756 -3.75 -8.84 -22.96
N ILE A 757 -3.89 -9.82 -23.86
CA ILE A 757 -4.80 -10.96 -23.71
C ILE A 757 -4.38 -11.85 -22.53
N ILE A 758 -3.09 -12.14 -22.40
CA ILE A 758 -2.56 -12.89 -21.26
C ILE A 758 -2.88 -12.20 -19.92
N TYR A 759 -2.90 -10.87 -19.91
CA TYR A 759 -3.28 -10.09 -18.73
C TYR A 759 -4.79 -9.86 -18.59
N GLY A 760 -5.61 -10.55 -19.39
CA GLY A 760 -7.06 -10.48 -19.32
C GLY A 760 -7.65 -9.15 -19.79
N ILE A 761 -7.04 -8.51 -20.79
CA ILE A 761 -7.55 -7.26 -21.36
C ILE A 761 -8.91 -7.47 -22.02
N THR A 762 -9.83 -6.53 -21.81
CA THR A 762 -11.13 -6.55 -22.48
C THR A 762 -11.04 -6.00 -23.91
N VAL A 763 -12.04 -6.28 -24.74
CA VAL A 763 -12.14 -5.67 -26.10
C VAL A 763 -12.06 -4.16 -26.04
N PHE A 764 -12.73 -3.53 -25.05
CA PHE A 764 -12.69 -2.09 -24.85
C PHE A 764 -11.25 -1.60 -24.53
N GLY A 765 -10.60 -2.23 -23.55
CA GLY A 765 -9.23 -1.86 -23.16
C GLY A 765 -8.21 -2.10 -24.27
N LEU A 766 -8.37 -3.14 -25.10
CA LEU A 766 -7.49 -3.39 -26.23
C LEU A 766 -7.69 -2.37 -27.35
N ALA A 767 -8.94 -2.01 -27.66
CA ALA A 767 -9.28 -0.98 -28.64
C ALA A 767 -8.65 0.37 -28.27
N GLU A 768 -8.78 0.76 -26.99
CA GLU A 768 -8.22 2.02 -26.50
C GLU A 768 -6.67 1.99 -26.49
N ARG A 769 -6.07 0.88 -26.07
CA ARG A 769 -4.59 0.74 -26.00
C ARG A 769 -3.90 0.71 -27.36
N LEU A 770 -4.57 0.19 -28.38
CA LEU A 770 -4.03 0.08 -29.74
C LEU A 770 -4.51 1.21 -30.66
N GLU A 771 -5.43 2.06 -30.17
CA GLU A 771 -6.10 3.12 -30.97
C GLU A 771 -6.79 2.57 -32.20
N ILE A 772 -7.48 1.41 -32.08
CA ILE A 772 -8.21 0.71 -33.13
C ILE A 772 -9.70 0.64 -32.84
N SER A 773 -10.49 0.23 -33.82
CA SER A 773 -11.94 0.00 -33.61
C SER A 773 -12.21 -1.15 -32.65
N ARG A 774 -13.37 -1.15 -32.01
CA ARG A 774 -13.80 -2.26 -31.13
C ARG A 774 -13.95 -3.58 -31.90
N ASP A 775 -14.37 -3.49 -33.15
CA ASP A 775 -14.53 -4.67 -34.03
C ASP A 775 -13.16 -5.29 -34.35
N GLU A 776 -12.15 -4.47 -34.64
CA GLU A 776 -10.79 -4.93 -34.89
C GLU A 776 -10.18 -5.52 -33.59
N ALA A 777 -10.36 -4.87 -32.43
CA ALA A 777 -9.93 -5.40 -31.16
C ALA A 777 -10.59 -6.75 -30.81
N LYS A 778 -11.87 -6.91 -31.14
CA LYS A 778 -12.62 -8.17 -30.99
C LYS A 778 -12.06 -9.26 -31.88
N GLN A 779 -11.80 -8.95 -33.16
CA GLN A 779 -11.19 -9.89 -34.10
C GLN A 779 -9.78 -10.33 -33.65
N LEU A 780 -8.98 -9.41 -33.10
CA LEU A 780 -7.67 -9.75 -32.55
C LEU A 780 -7.77 -10.75 -31.40
N ILE A 781 -8.71 -10.55 -30.46
CA ILE A 781 -8.92 -11.44 -29.30
C ILE A 781 -9.48 -12.79 -29.75
N GLU A 782 -10.49 -12.80 -30.62
CA GLU A 782 -11.10 -14.03 -31.12
C GLU A 782 -10.09 -14.86 -31.93
N GLY A 783 -9.37 -14.23 -32.87
CA GLY A 783 -8.33 -14.88 -33.67
C GLY A 783 -7.17 -15.42 -32.82
N TYR A 784 -6.84 -14.74 -31.70
CA TYR A 784 -5.85 -15.26 -30.76
C TYR A 784 -6.33 -16.55 -30.12
N PHE A 785 -7.54 -16.64 -29.63
CA PHE A 785 -8.10 -17.84 -29.00
C PHE A 785 -8.44 -18.95 -29.99
N GLU A 786 -8.78 -18.63 -31.24
CA GLU A 786 -8.88 -19.61 -32.31
C GLU A 786 -7.53 -20.28 -32.60
N ASN A 787 -6.44 -19.51 -32.52
CA ASN A 787 -5.08 -20.01 -32.72
C ASN A 787 -4.56 -20.78 -31.51
N PHE A 788 -4.89 -20.34 -30.29
CA PHE A 788 -4.43 -20.91 -29.04
C PHE A 788 -5.62 -21.28 -28.12
N PRO A 789 -6.42 -22.29 -28.49
CA PRO A 789 -7.66 -22.63 -27.78
C PRO A 789 -7.42 -23.05 -26.32
N LYS A 790 -6.32 -23.78 -26.05
CA LYS A 790 -6.00 -24.24 -24.69
C LYS A 790 -5.60 -23.09 -23.75
N VAL A 791 -5.16 -21.96 -24.30
CA VAL A 791 -4.91 -20.75 -23.49
C VAL A 791 -6.22 -20.24 -22.90
N LYS A 792 -7.32 -20.23 -23.68
CA LYS A 792 -8.64 -19.83 -23.18
C LYS A 792 -9.14 -20.77 -22.09
N GLU A 793 -9.00 -22.08 -22.32
CA GLU A 793 -9.37 -23.11 -21.33
C GLU A 793 -8.57 -22.95 -20.01
N TYR A 794 -7.27 -22.68 -20.12
CA TYR A 794 -6.41 -22.43 -18.97
C TYR A 794 -6.88 -21.19 -18.18
N MET A 795 -7.20 -20.09 -18.86
CA MET A 795 -7.68 -18.86 -18.21
C MET A 795 -8.99 -19.12 -17.45
N ASP A 796 -9.96 -19.78 -18.08
CA ASP A 796 -11.24 -20.11 -17.45
C ASP A 796 -11.07 -21.05 -16.26
N LYS A 797 -10.18 -22.05 -16.39
CA LYS A 797 -9.84 -23.00 -15.32
C LYS A 797 -9.13 -22.31 -14.15
N SER A 798 -8.22 -21.36 -14.43
CA SER A 798 -7.51 -20.60 -13.39
C SER A 798 -8.50 -19.79 -12.55
N ILE A 799 -9.49 -19.16 -13.16
CA ILE A 799 -10.55 -18.45 -12.43
C ILE A 799 -11.37 -19.42 -11.58
N GLN A 800 -11.77 -20.56 -12.12
CA GLN A 800 -12.56 -21.57 -11.40
C GLN A 800 -11.77 -22.12 -10.19
N MET A 801 -10.50 -22.44 -10.38
CA MET A 801 -9.62 -22.92 -9.29
C MET A 801 -9.44 -21.84 -8.21
N ALA A 802 -9.25 -20.59 -8.61
CA ALA A 802 -9.14 -19.47 -7.67
C ALA A 802 -10.44 -19.26 -6.88
N ARG A 803 -11.60 -19.42 -7.50
CA ARG A 803 -12.91 -19.36 -6.82
C ARG A 803 -13.10 -20.50 -5.80
N ALA A 804 -12.61 -21.68 -6.12
CA ALA A 804 -12.71 -22.84 -5.23
C ALA A 804 -11.72 -22.77 -4.07
N ASN A 805 -10.49 -22.30 -4.32
CA ASN A 805 -9.39 -22.36 -3.37
C ASN A 805 -9.17 -21.04 -2.61
N GLY A 806 -9.67 -19.91 -3.12
CA GLY A 806 -9.41 -18.57 -2.59
C GLY A 806 -8.03 -17.99 -2.95
N TYR A 807 -7.23 -18.70 -3.76
CA TYR A 807 -5.91 -18.24 -4.21
C TYR A 807 -5.55 -18.76 -5.60
N ALA A 808 -4.59 -18.10 -6.24
CA ALA A 808 -3.87 -18.59 -7.42
C ALA A 808 -2.45 -19.02 -7.01
N GLU A 809 -1.89 -20.03 -7.68
CA GLU A 809 -0.61 -20.66 -7.31
C GLU A 809 0.33 -20.78 -8.51
N THR A 810 1.64 -20.53 -8.29
CA THR A 810 2.71 -20.69 -9.29
C THR A 810 3.18 -22.14 -9.39
N LEU A 811 4.03 -22.45 -10.38
CA LEU A 811 4.71 -23.77 -10.49
C LEU A 811 5.62 -24.08 -9.30
N PHE A 812 6.03 -23.09 -8.54
CA PHE A 812 6.84 -23.23 -7.33
C PHE A 812 6.03 -23.13 -6.03
N HIS A 813 4.68 -23.24 -6.12
CA HIS A 813 3.75 -23.20 -4.99
C HIS A 813 3.68 -21.85 -4.26
N ARG A 814 4.07 -20.74 -4.92
CA ARG A 814 3.80 -19.39 -4.42
C ARG A 814 2.32 -19.10 -4.56
N ARG A 815 1.69 -18.66 -3.49
CA ARG A 815 0.26 -18.36 -3.46
C ARG A 815 -0.01 -16.86 -3.44
N ARG A 816 -0.96 -16.46 -4.27
CA ARG A 816 -1.58 -15.14 -4.18
C ARG A 816 -3.03 -15.30 -3.76
N TYR A 817 -3.37 -14.80 -2.60
CA TYR A 817 -4.73 -14.87 -2.07
C TYR A 817 -5.63 -13.85 -2.79
N LEU A 818 -6.86 -14.26 -3.12
CA LEU A 818 -7.80 -13.49 -3.93
C LEU A 818 -9.15 -13.42 -3.21
N ALA A 819 -9.21 -12.65 -2.13
CA ALA A 819 -10.39 -12.50 -1.30
C ALA A 819 -11.63 -12.05 -2.09
N ASP A 820 -11.42 -11.21 -3.12
CA ASP A 820 -12.46 -10.62 -3.94
C ASP A 820 -12.90 -11.47 -5.15
N ILE A 821 -12.39 -12.70 -5.29
CA ILE A 821 -12.65 -13.54 -6.47
C ILE A 821 -14.14 -13.91 -6.63
N ASN A 822 -14.88 -13.93 -5.53
CA ASN A 822 -16.32 -14.22 -5.48
C ASN A 822 -17.16 -12.95 -5.19
N SER A 823 -16.59 -11.75 -5.27
CA SER A 823 -17.30 -10.48 -5.04
C SER A 823 -18.49 -10.31 -5.99
N HIS A 824 -19.62 -9.84 -5.49
CA HIS A 824 -20.79 -9.51 -6.31
C HIS A 824 -20.55 -8.25 -7.16
N ASN A 825 -19.63 -7.37 -6.76
CA ASN A 825 -19.22 -6.22 -7.57
C ASN A 825 -18.40 -6.69 -8.78
N ALA A 826 -18.98 -6.54 -9.98
CA ALA A 826 -18.36 -6.99 -11.23
C ALA A 826 -16.99 -6.36 -11.51
N THR A 827 -16.75 -5.12 -11.10
CA THR A 827 -15.47 -4.45 -11.30
C THR A 827 -14.40 -5.03 -10.39
N VAL A 828 -14.71 -5.22 -9.11
CA VAL A 828 -13.82 -5.81 -8.09
C VAL A 828 -13.55 -7.27 -8.45
N ARG A 829 -14.59 -8.04 -8.74
CA ARG A 829 -14.46 -9.43 -9.20
C ARG A 829 -13.61 -9.56 -10.45
N GLY A 830 -13.85 -8.72 -11.46
CA GLY A 830 -13.06 -8.72 -12.70
C GLY A 830 -11.58 -8.41 -12.47
N PHE A 831 -11.24 -7.59 -11.48
CA PHE A 831 -9.85 -7.37 -11.07
C PHE A 831 -9.24 -8.63 -10.44
N ALA A 832 -9.96 -9.29 -9.55
CA ALA A 832 -9.52 -10.55 -8.93
C ALA A 832 -9.40 -11.69 -9.97
N GLU A 833 -10.31 -11.79 -10.93
CA GLU A 833 -10.25 -12.76 -12.04
C GLU A 833 -8.99 -12.55 -12.92
N ARG A 834 -8.66 -11.30 -13.25
CA ARG A 834 -7.40 -11.00 -13.97
C ARG A 834 -6.18 -11.41 -13.14
N ASN A 835 -6.19 -11.16 -11.84
CA ASN A 835 -5.11 -11.61 -10.96
C ASN A 835 -5.01 -13.14 -10.86
N ALA A 836 -6.13 -13.86 -10.92
CA ALA A 836 -6.14 -15.33 -10.94
C ALA A 836 -5.42 -15.90 -12.17
N ILE A 837 -5.50 -15.22 -13.31
CA ILE A 837 -4.82 -15.60 -14.55
C ILE A 837 -3.35 -15.19 -14.49
N ASN A 838 -3.06 -13.95 -14.06
CA ASN A 838 -1.74 -13.36 -14.16
C ASN A 838 -0.76 -13.84 -13.10
N ALA A 839 -1.22 -14.08 -11.87
CA ALA A 839 -0.35 -14.40 -10.75
C ALA A 839 0.46 -15.69 -10.98
N PRO A 840 -0.12 -16.78 -11.50
CA PRO A 840 0.67 -17.99 -11.81
C PRO A 840 1.77 -17.73 -12.85
N ILE A 841 1.51 -16.91 -13.85
CA ILE A 841 2.45 -16.63 -14.95
C ILE A 841 3.57 -15.73 -14.46
N GLN A 842 3.23 -14.54 -13.95
CA GLN A 842 4.22 -13.58 -13.48
C GLN A 842 5.02 -14.09 -12.30
N GLY A 843 4.34 -14.79 -11.37
CA GLY A 843 5.01 -15.35 -10.21
C GLY A 843 5.98 -16.50 -10.59
N THR A 844 5.59 -17.37 -11.53
CA THR A 844 6.50 -18.41 -12.03
C THR A 844 7.70 -17.79 -12.76
N ALA A 845 7.49 -16.77 -13.58
CA ALA A 845 8.60 -16.05 -14.22
C ALA A 845 9.55 -15.42 -13.19
N ALA A 846 8.99 -14.80 -12.13
CA ALA A 846 9.77 -14.24 -11.02
C ALA A 846 10.57 -15.32 -10.26
N ASP A 847 9.99 -16.50 -10.05
CA ASP A 847 10.67 -17.60 -9.38
C ASP A 847 11.77 -18.20 -10.27
N ILE A 848 11.56 -18.29 -11.59
CA ILE A 848 12.58 -18.76 -12.55
C ILE A 848 13.82 -17.88 -12.50
N ILE A 849 13.69 -16.55 -12.55
CA ILE A 849 14.85 -15.67 -12.51
C ILE A 849 15.57 -15.73 -11.15
N LYS A 850 14.83 -15.89 -10.05
CA LYS A 850 15.42 -16.12 -8.72
C LYS A 850 16.27 -17.41 -8.68
N VAL A 851 15.76 -18.50 -9.26
CA VAL A 851 16.52 -19.76 -9.37
C VAL A 851 17.77 -19.56 -10.22
N ALA A 852 17.66 -18.86 -11.35
CA ALA A 852 18.82 -18.54 -12.19
C ALA A 852 19.88 -17.75 -11.42
N MET A 853 19.47 -16.70 -10.69
CA MET A 853 20.37 -15.90 -9.85
C MET A 853 21.11 -16.74 -8.82
N ILE A 854 20.40 -17.63 -8.11
CA ILE A 854 20.97 -18.54 -7.12
C ILE A 854 21.99 -19.49 -7.77
N ASN A 855 21.66 -20.06 -8.92
CA ASN A 855 22.52 -21.00 -9.61
C ASN A 855 23.79 -20.34 -10.17
N VAL A 856 23.65 -19.16 -10.79
CA VAL A 856 24.78 -18.35 -11.27
C VAL A 856 25.71 -18.00 -10.10
N TYR A 857 25.15 -17.52 -8.98
CA TYR A 857 25.91 -17.18 -7.78
C TYR A 857 26.70 -18.38 -7.23
N ARG A 858 26.05 -19.53 -7.08
CA ARG A 858 26.70 -20.77 -6.61
C ARG A 858 27.81 -21.22 -7.55
N ARG A 859 27.57 -21.11 -8.86
CA ARG A 859 28.53 -21.50 -9.88
C ARG A 859 29.73 -20.55 -9.93
N PHE A 860 29.52 -19.26 -9.82
CA PHE A 860 30.59 -18.27 -9.73
C PHE A 860 31.52 -18.57 -8.54
N ARG A 861 30.95 -18.84 -7.38
CA ARG A 861 31.73 -19.19 -6.19
C ARG A 861 32.49 -20.52 -6.35
N LYS A 862 31.82 -21.55 -6.85
CA LYS A 862 32.41 -22.87 -7.08
C LYS A 862 33.57 -22.80 -8.06
N GLU A 863 33.47 -22.00 -9.09
CA GLU A 863 34.44 -21.88 -10.17
C GLU A 863 35.45 -20.75 -9.98
N GLY A 864 35.38 -20.03 -8.86
CA GLY A 864 36.28 -18.93 -8.50
C GLY A 864 36.21 -17.73 -9.41
N ILE A 865 35.04 -17.45 -9.99
CA ILE A 865 34.76 -16.27 -10.82
C ILE A 865 34.79 -15.02 -9.94
N LYS A 866 35.50 -13.98 -10.39
CA LYS A 866 35.63 -12.69 -9.71
C LYS A 866 34.70 -11.62 -10.27
N SER A 867 34.16 -11.84 -11.46
CA SER A 867 33.13 -11.00 -12.07
C SER A 867 31.88 -10.94 -11.20
N LYS A 868 31.14 -9.85 -11.25
CA LYS A 868 30.09 -9.52 -10.27
C LYS A 868 28.74 -9.39 -10.94
N MET A 869 27.71 -10.02 -10.36
CA MET A 869 26.31 -9.66 -10.62
C MET A 869 26.04 -8.34 -9.91
N ILE A 870 25.46 -7.35 -10.62
CA ILE A 870 25.30 -5.98 -10.09
C ILE A 870 23.86 -5.49 -10.10
N LEU A 871 23.02 -5.91 -11.06
CA LEU A 871 21.63 -5.50 -11.16
C LEU A 871 20.73 -6.65 -11.61
N GLN A 872 19.50 -6.62 -11.15
CA GLN A 872 18.38 -7.40 -11.69
C GLN A 872 17.25 -6.43 -12.03
N VAL A 873 16.77 -6.45 -13.28
CA VAL A 873 15.72 -5.56 -13.78
C VAL A 873 14.72 -6.38 -14.58
N HIS A 874 13.52 -6.60 -14.01
CA HIS A 874 12.45 -7.43 -14.58
C HIS A 874 12.89 -8.89 -14.84
N ASP A 875 13.24 -9.23 -16.06
CA ASP A 875 13.70 -10.54 -16.55
C ASP A 875 15.18 -10.53 -17.00
N GLU A 876 15.89 -9.45 -16.70
CA GLU A 876 17.27 -9.17 -17.08
C GLU A 876 18.22 -9.27 -15.88
N LEU A 877 19.40 -9.86 -16.07
CA LEU A 877 20.53 -9.89 -15.15
C LEU A 877 21.71 -9.14 -15.75
N ASN A 878 22.33 -8.26 -14.95
CA ASN A 878 23.43 -7.42 -15.36
C ASN A 878 24.70 -7.68 -14.55
N PHE A 879 25.84 -7.68 -15.22
CA PHE A 879 27.13 -8.04 -14.65
C PHE A 879 28.23 -7.05 -15.02
N SER A 880 29.18 -6.90 -14.12
CA SER A 880 30.48 -6.28 -14.39
C SER A 880 31.51 -7.39 -14.54
N VAL A 881 32.05 -7.60 -15.71
CA VAL A 881 32.82 -8.80 -16.07
C VAL A 881 34.26 -8.47 -16.42
N LEU A 882 35.18 -9.20 -15.80
CA LEU A 882 36.60 -9.18 -16.15
C LEU A 882 36.84 -9.74 -17.54
N PRO A 883 37.67 -9.10 -18.39
CA PRO A 883 37.91 -9.57 -19.77
C PRO A 883 38.37 -11.02 -19.89
N GLU A 884 39.19 -11.49 -18.93
CA GLU A 884 39.68 -12.86 -18.89
C GLU A 884 38.60 -13.89 -18.50
N GLU A 885 37.48 -13.47 -17.94
CA GLU A 885 36.37 -14.35 -17.54
C GLU A 885 35.20 -14.30 -18.52
N LYS A 886 35.27 -13.48 -19.56
CA LYS A 886 34.18 -13.17 -20.50
C LYS A 886 33.45 -14.40 -21.04
N GLU A 887 34.15 -15.30 -21.75
CA GLU A 887 33.56 -16.49 -22.33
C GLU A 887 32.97 -17.42 -21.28
N LYS A 888 33.64 -17.53 -20.12
CA LYS A 888 33.22 -18.39 -19.05
C LYS A 888 31.97 -17.87 -18.35
N VAL A 889 31.90 -16.55 -18.07
CA VAL A 889 30.76 -15.91 -17.47
C VAL A 889 29.53 -16.02 -18.38
N GLU A 890 29.66 -15.68 -19.66
CA GLU A 890 28.57 -15.78 -20.62
C GLU A 890 28.01 -17.22 -20.67
N LYS A 891 28.87 -18.20 -20.78
CA LYS A 891 28.48 -19.60 -20.78
C LYS A 891 27.73 -19.99 -19.52
N ILE A 892 28.25 -19.64 -18.33
CA ILE A 892 27.62 -19.99 -17.05
C ILE A 892 26.23 -19.29 -16.94
N VAL A 893 26.16 -18.00 -17.22
CA VAL A 893 24.91 -17.25 -17.07
C VAL A 893 23.83 -17.80 -18.01
N LEU A 894 24.15 -18.00 -19.28
CA LEU A 894 23.18 -18.54 -20.23
C LEU A 894 22.76 -19.99 -19.91
N GLU A 895 23.68 -20.84 -19.50
CA GLU A 895 23.36 -22.21 -19.08
C GLU A 895 22.42 -22.22 -17.87
N GLU A 896 22.70 -21.42 -16.84
CA GLU A 896 21.90 -21.41 -15.62
C GLU A 896 20.53 -20.75 -15.82
N MET A 897 20.45 -19.68 -16.65
CA MET A 897 19.17 -19.10 -17.02
C MET A 897 18.30 -20.08 -17.84
N GLN A 898 18.87 -20.73 -18.86
CA GLN A 898 18.15 -21.65 -19.72
C GLN A 898 17.72 -22.95 -19.01
N ASN A 899 18.41 -23.33 -17.95
CA ASN A 899 18.13 -24.56 -17.18
C ASN A 899 17.48 -24.29 -15.83
N ALA A 900 17.07 -23.06 -15.53
CA ALA A 900 16.48 -22.70 -14.24
C ALA A 900 15.18 -23.48 -13.92
N LEU A 901 14.40 -23.82 -14.93
CA LEU A 901 13.21 -24.68 -14.82
C LEU A 901 13.02 -25.51 -16.08
N LYS A 902 12.81 -26.81 -15.91
CA LYS A 902 12.47 -27.70 -17.03
C LYS A 902 10.99 -27.58 -17.39
N MET A 903 10.71 -27.03 -18.56
CA MET A 903 9.37 -26.87 -19.11
C MET A 903 9.16 -27.62 -20.43
N GLN A 904 7.92 -27.66 -20.95
CA GLN A 904 7.60 -28.20 -22.25
C GLN A 904 8.18 -27.38 -23.41
N VAL A 905 8.43 -26.08 -23.14
CA VAL A 905 9.09 -25.15 -24.05
C VAL A 905 10.47 -24.78 -23.49
N PRO A 906 11.50 -24.60 -24.34
CA PRO A 906 12.82 -24.20 -23.86
C PRO A 906 12.76 -22.77 -23.26
N LEU A 907 13.48 -22.55 -22.17
CA LEU A 907 13.83 -21.20 -21.75
C LEU A 907 14.94 -20.69 -22.65
N VAL A 908 14.83 -19.49 -23.14
CA VAL A 908 15.86 -18.83 -23.98
C VAL A 908 16.25 -17.54 -23.33
N ALA A 909 17.56 -17.31 -23.22
CA ALA A 909 18.11 -16.05 -22.76
C ALA A 909 18.99 -15.47 -23.87
N ASP A 910 18.76 -14.22 -24.19
CA ASP A 910 19.59 -13.44 -25.11
C ASP A 910 20.66 -12.71 -24.29
N SER A 911 21.84 -12.46 -24.86
CA SER A 911 22.93 -11.78 -24.18
C SER A 911 23.58 -10.72 -25.03
N GLY A 912 24.13 -9.70 -24.37
CA GLY A 912 24.89 -8.65 -25.04
C GLY A 912 26.03 -8.12 -24.20
N TRP A 913 27.00 -7.51 -24.89
CA TRP A 913 28.22 -6.94 -24.32
C TRP A 913 28.35 -5.46 -24.69
N GLY A 914 28.87 -4.65 -23.79
CA GLY A 914 29.10 -3.25 -24.07
C GLY A 914 29.97 -2.56 -23.03
N LYS A 915 30.22 -1.27 -23.27
CA LYS A 915 30.92 -0.40 -22.31
C LYS A 915 29.98 0.17 -21.25
N ASN A 916 28.70 0.00 -21.46
CA ASN A 916 27.63 0.47 -20.58
C ASN A 916 26.38 -0.38 -20.78
N TRP A 917 25.38 -0.14 -19.94
CA TRP A 917 24.13 -0.92 -20.00
C TRP A 917 23.36 -0.75 -21.33
N LEU A 918 23.40 0.44 -21.94
CA LEU A 918 22.69 0.65 -23.23
C LEU A 918 23.30 -0.18 -24.36
N GLU A 919 24.62 -0.28 -24.41
CA GLU A 919 25.32 -1.05 -25.46
C GLU A 919 25.17 -2.58 -25.29
N ALA A 920 24.99 -3.02 -24.03
CA ALA A 920 24.85 -4.43 -23.68
C ALA A 920 23.41 -4.98 -23.77
N HIS A 921 22.40 -4.12 -23.95
CA HIS A 921 20.97 -4.48 -23.95
C HIS A 921 20.34 -4.56 -25.35
#